data_a0af95c6878b77281dc5499f0d0030d2
#
_entry.id   a0af95c6878b77281dc5499f0d0030d2
#
_cell.length_a   1.000
_cell.length_b   1.000
_cell.length_c   1.000
_cell.angle_alpha   90.00
_cell.angle_beta   90.00
_cell.angle_gamma   90.00
#
_symmetry.space_group_name_H-M   'P 1'
#
loop_
_entity.id
_entity.type
_entity.pdbx_description
1 polymer ?
#
loop_
_entity_poly.entity_id
_entity_poly.type
_entity_poly.pdbx_seq_one_letter_code
_entity_poly.pdbx_strand_id
1 'polypeptide(L)'
;MTLSQLQAAGFELASPFPPAGDQPAAIDSLVRGFHAGKKVQVLLGATGTGKTYTMANVVARVQRPTLVLSHNKTLAAQLYAEFREFFPHNAVHYFVSYYDYYQPEAYIPQRDVYIEKDASINQEIDRLRLATTSSLVSRRDVLIVASVSSIYGLGSPEDYKQLVVGLRKGETTRRDHFLLKLVDIQYERNDVSFERSKFRVRGDCIELWPAYEEFAYRIEMWGDEVEQISMIQPVSGEVIGTQDELYIYPAKHFVMPEDRIQRAIRSIREELEQQLEKFKEQGKLLEAQRLAARTRFDLEMLQEVGHCPGIENYSRPLSGKPPGATPDTLYDYFPKDFITFVDESHVTIPQVRAMYAGDRSRKTTLVEHGFRLPCALDNRPLKFEEWEAKTGQIVFVSATPSDYELEQTGGEVVEQIIRPTGLLDPVIAVEPARGQVNHLLQEIRQRTEINERVLVTTLTKRLAEDLTTFLQEQNVRCRWLHSELDAFERVELLQELREGRFDALIGVNLLREGLDLPEVSLVAILDADKEGFLRSETSLIQTIGRAARNVNAKVILYADKITASMQAAIDETERRRQIQKEYNREHGITPETVRKTIRAGIEADAAQRRQATQAAQGGEVAYVTLEYVEELEREMLAAAEELEFERAGKLRDRVLRLKDAIGRPLAEVENEASSGSGREGKGRGGKGRKRKQGGAIPRPKKL
;
A
#
# COMPACT_ATOMS: atom_id res chain seq x y z
N MET A 1 16.53 5.48 -25.71
CA MET A 1 15.53 6.38 -26.36
C MET A 1 15.84 7.82 -25.95
N THR A 2 15.81 8.76 -26.85
CA THR A 2 15.95 10.18 -26.50
C THR A 2 14.71 10.71 -25.78
N LEU A 3 14.84 11.79 -25.02
CA LEU A 3 13.71 12.42 -24.30
C LEU A 3 12.54 12.74 -25.25
N SER A 4 12.85 13.18 -26.47
CA SER A 4 11.88 13.47 -27.53
C SER A 4 11.13 12.21 -28.00
N GLN A 5 11.80 11.06 -28.09
CA GLN A 5 11.17 9.78 -28.44
C GLN A 5 10.27 9.26 -27.30
N LEU A 6 10.68 9.42 -26.03
CA LEU A 6 9.87 9.06 -24.86
C LEU A 6 8.62 9.92 -24.75
N GLN A 7 8.70 11.21 -25.12
CA GLN A 7 7.54 12.10 -25.15
C GLN A 7 6.57 11.83 -26.30
N ALA A 8 7.01 11.17 -27.37
CA ALA A 8 6.20 10.79 -28.52
C ALA A 8 5.62 9.37 -28.42
N ALA A 9 6.02 8.57 -27.42
CA ALA A 9 5.54 7.21 -27.21
C ALA A 9 4.04 7.20 -26.91
N GLY A 10 3.30 6.30 -27.56
CA GLY A 10 1.89 6.04 -27.31
C GLY A 10 1.68 4.73 -26.57
N PHE A 11 0.45 4.53 -26.05
CA PHE A 11 0.08 3.27 -25.42
C PHE A 11 -0.14 2.17 -26.46
N GLU A 12 0.52 1.03 -26.28
CA GLU A 12 0.38 -0.17 -27.09
C GLU A 12 -0.24 -1.30 -26.24
N LEU A 13 -1.51 -1.61 -26.52
CA LEU A 13 -2.24 -2.66 -25.81
C LEU A 13 -1.82 -4.05 -26.32
N ALA A 14 -1.26 -4.86 -25.42
CA ALA A 14 -1.00 -6.28 -25.65
C ALA A 14 -2.12 -7.11 -25.03
N SER A 15 -2.93 -7.77 -25.87
CA SER A 15 -3.98 -8.67 -25.39
C SER A 15 -4.16 -9.83 -26.37
N PRO A 16 -4.26 -11.08 -25.89
CA PRO A 16 -4.53 -12.23 -26.72
C PRO A 16 -6.00 -12.31 -27.15
N PHE A 17 -6.89 -11.49 -26.58
CA PHE A 17 -8.34 -11.55 -26.82
C PHE A 17 -8.87 -10.19 -27.29
N PRO A 18 -9.81 -10.16 -28.25
CA PRO A 18 -10.58 -8.96 -28.56
C PRO A 18 -11.62 -8.66 -27.47
N PRO A 19 -12.10 -7.42 -27.35
CA PRO A 19 -13.24 -7.09 -26.51
C PRO A 19 -14.49 -7.90 -26.89
N ALA A 20 -15.21 -8.41 -25.87
CA ALA A 20 -16.38 -9.25 -26.06
C ALA A 20 -17.53 -8.87 -25.09
N GLY A 21 -18.72 -9.36 -25.32
CA GLY A 21 -19.92 -9.01 -24.55
C GLY A 21 -20.25 -7.53 -24.68
N ASP A 22 -20.45 -6.86 -23.56
CA ASP A 22 -20.74 -5.42 -23.49
C ASP A 22 -19.48 -4.54 -23.65
N GLN A 23 -18.29 -5.14 -23.58
CA GLN A 23 -17.03 -4.38 -23.61
C GLN A 23 -16.89 -3.46 -24.83
N PRO A 24 -17.14 -3.91 -26.08
CA PRO A 24 -17.02 -3.02 -27.24
C PRO A 24 -17.91 -1.77 -27.14
N ALA A 25 -19.16 -1.93 -26.76
CA ALA A 25 -20.12 -0.83 -26.62
C ALA A 25 -19.72 0.12 -25.46
N ALA A 26 -19.28 -0.44 -24.34
CA ALA A 26 -18.81 0.33 -23.18
C ALA A 26 -17.54 1.14 -23.52
N ILE A 27 -16.55 0.51 -24.17
CA ILE A 27 -15.32 1.19 -24.63
C ILE A 27 -15.67 2.34 -25.58
N ASP A 28 -16.50 2.08 -26.60
CA ASP A 28 -16.89 3.10 -27.58
C ASP A 28 -17.65 4.27 -26.92
N SER A 29 -18.51 4.00 -25.95
CA SER A 29 -19.24 5.01 -25.20
C SER A 29 -18.31 5.90 -24.37
N LEU A 30 -17.41 5.29 -23.58
CA LEU A 30 -16.45 5.99 -22.75
C LEU A 30 -15.48 6.85 -23.59
N VAL A 31 -14.94 6.30 -24.69
CA VAL A 31 -14.05 7.02 -25.61
C VAL A 31 -14.76 8.23 -26.24
N ARG A 32 -16.00 8.04 -26.73
CA ARG A 32 -16.81 9.17 -27.23
C ARG A 32 -17.05 10.23 -26.16
N GLY A 33 -17.29 9.83 -24.91
CA GLY A 33 -17.45 10.75 -23.79
C GLY A 33 -16.19 11.57 -23.53
N PHE A 34 -15.01 10.95 -23.59
CA PHE A 34 -13.72 11.66 -23.46
C PHE A 34 -13.52 12.67 -24.60
N HIS A 35 -13.78 12.28 -25.84
CA HIS A 35 -13.65 13.19 -27.00
C HIS A 35 -14.68 14.32 -27.00
N ALA A 36 -15.88 14.06 -26.47
CA ALA A 36 -16.92 15.07 -26.29
C ALA A 36 -16.67 16.03 -25.10
N GLY A 37 -15.58 15.81 -24.34
CA GLY A 37 -15.23 16.65 -23.19
C GLY A 37 -16.09 16.41 -21.94
N LYS A 38 -16.82 15.26 -21.84
CA LYS A 38 -17.58 14.92 -20.62
C LYS A 38 -16.62 14.90 -19.44
N LYS A 39 -16.89 15.69 -18.39
CA LYS A 39 -16.05 15.77 -17.20
C LYS A 39 -16.13 14.49 -16.37
N VAL A 40 -17.33 13.90 -16.27
CA VAL A 40 -17.60 12.71 -15.45
C VAL A 40 -18.36 11.69 -16.28
N GLN A 41 -17.99 10.42 -16.14
CA GLN A 41 -18.70 9.26 -16.69
C GLN A 41 -18.75 8.16 -15.62
N VAL A 42 -19.73 7.27 -15.70
CA VAL A 42 -19.87 6.10 -14.80
C VAL A 42 -19.85 4.83 -15.62
N LEU A 43 -18.93 3.90 -15.30
CA LEU A 43 -18.94 2.53 -15.78
C LEU A 43 -19.56 1.64 -14.69
N LEU A 44 -20.82 1.27 -14.87
CA LEU A 44 -21.50 0.27 -14.03
C LEU A 44 -21.13 -1.11 -14.55
N GLY A 45 -20.12 -1.74 -13.95
CA GLY A 45 -19.61 -3.03 -14.39
C GLY A 45 -19.81 -4.12 -13.35
N ALA A 46 -20.57 -5.18 -13.67
CA ALA A 46 -20.73 -6.32 -12.78
C ALA A 46 -19.39 -6.99 -12.47
N THR A 47 -19.31 -7.74 -11.37
CA THR A 47 -18.09 -8.46 -11.00
C THR A 47 -17.75 -9.51 -12.05
N GLY A 48 -16.50 -9.55 -12.51
CA GLY A 48 -16.03 -10.54 -13.49
C GLY A 48 -16.32 -10.20 -14.95
N THR A 49 -16.81 -9.00 -15.27
CA THR A 49 -17.05 -8.57 -16.67
C THR A 49 -15.82 -8.05 -17.38
N GLY A 50 -14.67 -7.96 -16.71
CA GLY A 50 -13.42 -7.46 -17.29
C GLY A 50 -13.32 -5.93 -17.31
N LYS A 51 -13.78 -5.23 -16.26
CA LYS A 51 -13.66 -3.77 -16.12
C LYS A 51 -12.25 -3.26 -16.37
N THR A 52 -11.21 -3.91 -15.80
CA THR A 52 -9.80 -3.55 -16.02
C THR A 52 -9.43 -3.59 -17.49
N TYR A 53 -9.87 -4.60 -18.20
CA TYR A 53 -9.63 -4.73 -19.64
C TYR A 53 -10.34 -3.63 -20.45
N THR A 54 -11.55 -3.26 -20.05
CA THR A 54 -12.28 -2.11 -20.63
C THR A 54 -11.51 -0.82 -20.41
N MET A 55 -11.03 -0.56 -19.19
CA MET A 55 -10.18 0.60 -18.88
C MET A 55 -8.91 0.62 -19.75
N ALA A 56 -8.21 -0.53 -19.88
CA ALA A 56 -7.02 -0.63 -20.71
C ALA A 56 -7.29 -0.29 -22.19
N ASN A 57 -8.40 -0.80 -22.76
CA ASN A 57 -8.81 -0.46 -24.12
C ASN A 57 -9.14 1.03 -24.30
N VAL A 58 -9.78 1.65 -23.30
CA VAL A 58 -10.07 3.09 -23.32
C VAL A 58 -8.75 3.89 -23.30
N VAL A 59 -7.80 3.54 -22.43
CA VAL A 59 -6.47 4.17 -22.38
C VAL A 59 -5.75 4.05 -23.72
N ALA A 60 -5.73 2.86 -24.32
CA ALA A 60 -5.09 2.60 -25.60
C ALA A 60 -5.73 3.41 -26.76
N ARG A 61 -7.01 3.73 -26.68
CA ARG A 61 -7.70 4.53 -27.71
C ARG A 61 -7.59 6.05 -27.48
N VAL A 62 -7.63 6.47 -26.22
CA VAL A 62 -7.59 7.89 -25.85
C VAL A 62 -6.16 8.45 -25.90
N GLN A 63 -5.14 7.60 -25.69
CA GLN A 63 -3.71 7.95 -25.81
C GLN A 63 -3.28 9.11 -24.88
N ARG A 64 -3.76 9.11 -23.62
CA ARG A 64 -3.47 10.17 -22.65
C ARG A 64 -2.92 9.59 -21.36
N PRO A 65 -2.00 10.28 -20.66
CA PRO A 65 -1.54 9.88 -19.35
C PRO A 65 -2.71 9.58 -18.41
N THR A 66 -2.61 8.49 -17.67
CA THR A 66 -3.74 7.93 -16.96
C THR A 66 -3.41 7.69 -15.48
N LEU A 67 -4.32 8.11 -14.60
CA LEU A 67 -4.33 7.75 -13.19
C LEU A 67 -5.47 6.77 -12.91
N VAL A 68 -5.16 5.64 -12.27
CA VAL A 68 -6.14 4.70 -11.75
C VAL A 68 -6.09 4.75 -10.23
N LEU A 69 -7.14 5.27 -9.60
CA LEU A 69 -7.23 5.42 -8.15
C LEU A 69 -7.97 4.25 -7.53
N SER A 70 -7.37 3.61 -6.52
CA SER A 70 -7.93 2.48 -5.78
C SER A 70 -7.90 2.75 -4.28
N HIS A 71 -8.86 2.22 -3.52
CA HIS A 71 -9.03 2.49 -2.09
C HIS A 71 -8.07 1.72 -1.17
N ASN A 72 -7.41 0.66 -1.63
CA ASN A 72 -6.44 -0.10 -0.83
C ASN A 72 -5.22 -0.58 -1.62
N LYS A 73 -4.14 -0.95 -0.90
CA LYS A 73 -2.87 -1.38 -1.49
C LYS A 73 -3.01 -2.69 -2.28
N THR A 74 -3.75 -3.66 -1.76
CA THR A 74 -3.88 -5.00 -2.37
C THR A 74 -4.59 -4.93 -3.72
N LEU A 75 -5.71 -4.20 -3.80
CA LEU A 75 -6.42 -4.00 -5.07
C LEU A 75 -5.57 -3.19 -6.05
N ALA A 76 -4.88 -2.15 -5.57
CA ALA A 76 -3.97 -1.37 -6.41
C ALA A 76 -2.82 -2.24 -6.94
N ALA A 77 -2.27 -3.18 -6.16
CA ALA A 77 -1.24 -4.12 -6.60
C ALA A 77 -1.76 -5.08 -7.68
N GLN A 78 -2.99 -5.59 -7.52
CA GLN A 78 -3.64 -6.42 -8.53
C GLN A 78 -3.84 -5.65 -9.85
N LEU A 79 -4.40 -4.44 -9.79
CA LEU A 79 -4.60 -3.59 -10.97
C LEU A 79 -3.26 -3.25 -11.66
N TYR A 80 -2.23 -2.94 -10.87
CA TYR A 80 -0.89 -2.69 -11.40
C TYR A 80 -0.35 -3.90 -12.17
N ALA A 81 -0.48 -5.10 -11.63
CA ALA A 81 -0.04 -6.32 -12.30
C ALA A 81 -0.82 -6.56 -13.61
N GLU A 82 -2.15 -6.39 -13.59
CA GLU A 82 -3.00 -6.53 -14.77
C GLU A 82 -2.63 -5.48 -15.84
N PHE A 83 -2.45 -4.20 -15.47
CA PHE A 83 -2.06 -3.16 -16.44
C PHE A 83 -0.66 -3.34 -16.99
N ARG A 84 0.30 -3.87 -16.23
CA ARG A 84 1.63 -4.22 -16.75
C ARG A 84 1.58 -5.30 -17.83
N GLU A 85 0.66 -6.25 -17.71
CA GLU A 85 0.44 -7.27 -18.76
C GLU A 85 -0.18 -6.67 -20.01
N PHE A 86 -1.14 -5.73 -19.83
CA PHE A 86 -1.77 -5.05 -20.97
C PHE A 86 -0.84 -4.04 -21.66
N PHE A 87 0.13 -3.46 -20.94
CA PHE A 87 1.03 -2.44 -21.44
C PHE A 87 2.50 -2.76 -21.11
N PRO A 88 3.06 -3.88 -21.66
CA PRO A 88 4.39 -4.34 -21.30
C PRO A 88 5.52 -3.40 -21.74
N HIS A 89 5.28 -2.53 -22.73
CA HIS A 89 6.27 -1.59 -23.30
C HIS A 89 6.07 -0.15 -22.84
N ASN A 90 5.03 0.14 -22.07
CA ASN A 90 4.70 1.46 -21.57
C ASN A 90 5.07 1.65 -20.10
N ALA A 91 5.08 2.90 -19.64
CA ALA A 91 5.40 3.23 -18.26
C ALA A 91 4.20 2.99 -17.32
N VAL A 92 4.05 1.77 -16.85
CA VAL A 92 3.05 1.42 -15.83
C VAL A 92 3.71 1.46 -14.46
N HIS A 93 3.17 2.25 -13.53
CA HIS A 93 3.74 2.47 -12.20
C HIS A 93 2.74 2.25 -11.08
N TYR A 94 3.29 2.01 -9.88
CA TYR A 94 2.56 1.74 -8.65
C TYR A 94 2.87 2.81 -7.61
N PHE A 95 1.85 3.56 -7.18
CA PHE A 95 2.01 4.69 -6.26
C PHE A 95 1.09 4.55 -5.04
N VAL A 96 1.58 3.89 -4.01
CA VAL A 96 0.86 3.69 -2.75
C VAL A 96 1.69 4.19 -1.56
N SER A 97 1.15 4.10 -0.34
CA SER A 97 1.94 4.43 0.85
C SER A 97 3.14 3.49 0.97
N TYR A 98 4.33 4.06 1.09
CA TYR A 98 5.60 3.32 1.19
C TYR A 98 5.91 2.79 2.59
N TYR A 99 5.00 2.96 3.54
CA TYR A 99 5.16 2.40 4.88
C TYR A 99 4.66 0.97 4.95
N ASP A 100 5.49 0.03 5.44
CA ASP A 100 5.08 -1.31 5.85
C ASP A 100 4.31 -1.22 7.17
N TYR A 101 4.83 -0.42 8.10
CA TYR A 101 4.18 -0.03 9.34
C TYR A 101 4.15 1.49 9.45
N TYR A 102 3.05 2.05 9.92
CA TYR A 102 2.90 3.49 10.12
C TYR A 102 2.05 3.81 11.34
N GLN A 103 2.71 4.34 12.36
CA GLN A 103 2.06 4.98 13.50
C GLN A 103 2.20 6.50 13.37
N PRO A 104 1.11 7.22 13.09
CA PRO A 104 1.19 8.67 13.00
C PRO A 104 1.46 9.29 14.36
N GLU A 105 2.25 10.36 14.36
CA GLU A 105 2.44 11.21 15.53
C GLU A 105 1.07 11.70 16.04
N ALA A 106 0.81 11.54 17.34
CA ALA A 106 -0.45 11.95 17.95
C ALA A 106 -0.24 12.35 19.41
N TYR A 107 -1.15 13.14 19.94
CA TYR A 107 -1.20 13.47 21.36
C TYR A 107 -2.61 13.26 21.91
N ILE A 108 -2.70 12.62 23.06
CA ILE A 108 -3.96 12.34 23.76
C ILE A 108 -4.02 13.20 25.02
N PRO A 109 -4.65 14.40 24.98
CA PRO A 109 -4.62 15.35 26.10
C PRO A 109 -5.18 14.79 27.40
N GLN A 110 -6.22 13.93 27.32
CA GLN A 110 -6.87 13.35 28.52
C GLN A 110 -5.98 12.44 29.35
N ARG A 111 -4.91 11.90 28.74
CA ARG A 111 -3.97 10.98 29.36
C ARG A 111 -2.55 11.53 29.45
N ASP A 112 -2.31 12.73 28.91
CA ASP A 112 -0.99 13.34 28.71
C ASP A 112 0.00 12.35 28.03
N VAL A 113 -0.48 11.64 27.00
CA VAL A 113 0.32 10.65 26.28
C VAL A 113 0.67 11.21 24.88
N TYR A 114 1.95 11.39 24.64
CA TYR A 114 2.48 11.66 23.31
C TYR A 114 2.88 10.36 22.65
N ILE A 115 2.38 10.15 21.44
CA ILE A 115 2.70 9.02 20.58
C ILE A 115 3.65 9.54 19.51
N GLU A 116 4.89 9.10 19.55
CA GLU A 116 5.87 9.46 18.54
C GLU A 116 5.54 8.80 17.19
N LYS A 117 5.94 9.47 16.10
CA LYS A 117 5.83 8.88 14.77
C LYS A 117 6.77 7.68 14.69
N ASP A 118 6.21 6.50 14.43
CA ASP A 118 6.97 5.30 14.14
C ASP A 118 6.59 4.78 12.75
N ALA A 119 7.58 4.46 11.93
CA ALA A 119 7.33 4.03 10.56
C ALA A 119 8.50 3.23 10.00
N SER A 120 8.20 2.09 9.41
CA SER A 120 9.14 1.34 8.58
C SER A 120 8.87 1.59 7.10
N ILE A 121 9.92 1.92 6.35
CA ILE A 121 9.83 2.25 4.92
C ILE A 121 10.12 1.00 4.10
N ASN A 122 9.21 0.68 3.18
CA ASN A 122 9.43 -0.31 2.15
C ASN A 122 10.26 0.30 1.02
N GLN A 123 11.51 -0.12 0.90
CA GLN A 123 12.44 0.42 -0.08
C GLN A 123 12.00 0.16 -1.54
N GLU A 124 11.29 -0.94 -1.80
CA GLU A 124 10.82 -1.25 -3.15
C GLU A 124 9.64 -0.34 -3.54
N ILE A 125 8.69 -0.13 -2.62
CA ILE A 125 7.58 0.81 -2.87
C ILE A 125 8.11 2.24 -3.01
N ASP A 126 9.12 2.63 -2.23
CA ASP A 126 9.78 3.94 -2.36
C ASP A 126 10.40 4.12 -3.75
N ARG A 127 11.13 3.10 -4.26
CA ARG A 127 11.65 3.07 -5.62
C ARG A 127 10.54 3.26 -6.67
N LEU A 128 9.43 2.53 -6.54
CA LEU A 128 8.30 2.62 -7.48
C LEU A 128 7.65 4.01 -7.47
N ARG A 129 7.59 4.66 -6.31
CA ARG A 129 7.09 6.04 -6.19
C ARG A 129 8.01 7.05 -6.89
N LEU A 130 9.32 6.91 -6.72
CA LEU A 130 10.30 7.76 -7.42
C LEU A 130 10.28 7.49 -8.92
N ALA A 131 10.14 6.23 -9.35
CA ALA A 131 9.96 5.88 -10.76
C ALA A 131 8.69 6.50 -11.37
N THR A 132 7.63 6.61 -10.58
CA THR A 132 6.39 7.28 -11.00
C THR A 132 6.62 8.76 -11.35
N THR A 133 7.25 9.51 -10.45
CA THR A 133 7.49 10.95 -10.66
C THR A 133 8.49 11.22 -11.78
N SER A 134 9.56 10.43 -11.90
CA SER A 134 10.52 10.56 -12.98
C SER A 134 9.88 10.29 -14.35
N SER A 135 9.01 9.27 -14.46
CA SER A 135 8.30 8.97 -15.69
C SER A 135 7.28 10.04 -16.08
N LEU A 136 6.52 10.59 -15.12
CA LEU A 136 5.59 11.69 -15.39
C LEU A 136 6.26 12.95 -15.93
N VAL A 137 7.52 13.19 -15.53
CA VAL A 137 8.30 14.33 -16.03
C VAL A 137 8.83 14.10 -17.44
N SER A 138 9.13 12.83 -17.81
CA SER A 138 9.86 12.50 -19.04
C SER A 138 9.00 11.89 -20.15
N ARG A 139 7.84 11.28 -19.84
CA ARG A 139 7.04 10.47 -20.78
C ARG A 139 5.58 10.92 -20.82
N ARG A 140 4.89 10.53 -21.92
CA ARG A 140 3.44 10.75 -22.09
C ARG A 140 2.63 9.46 -21.97
N ASP A 141 3.24 8.30 -22.23
CA ASP A 141 2.64 6.98 -22.16
C ASP A 141 2.71 6.39 -20.73
N VAL A 142 2.26 7.18 -19.76
CA VAL A 142 2.35 6.85 -18.32
C VAL A 142 0.99 6.48 -17.76
N LEU A 143 0.87 5.27 -17.20
CA LEU A 143 -0.28 4.79 -16.44
C LEU A 143 0.14 4.55 -14.99
N ILE A 144 -0.53 5.21 -14.06
CA ILE A 144 -0.23 5.08 -12.63
C ILE A 144 -1.42 4.46 -11.92
N VAL A 145 -1.16 3.37 -11.20
CA VAL A 145 -2.13 2.81 -10.25
C VAL A 145 -1.76 3.32 -8.86
N ALA A 146 -2.66 4.08 -8.26
CA ALA A 146 -2.41 4.75 -6.99
C ALA A 146 -3.46 4.42 -5.93
N SER A 147 -3.07 4.49 -4.66
CA SER A 147 -4.01 4.56 -3.55
C SER A 147 -4.31 6.01 -3.17
N VAL A 148 -5.14 6.22 -2.15
CA VAL A 148 -5.41 7.57 -1.60
C VAL A 148 -4.15 8.29 -1.11
N SER A 149 -2.99 7.64 -1.02
CA SER A 149 -1.72 8.31 -0.76
C SER A 149 -1.34 9.35 -1.83
N SER A 150 -1.93 9.26 -3.02
CA SER A 150 -1.75 10.23 -4.12
C SER A 150 -2.25 11.65 -3.82
N ILE A 151 -3.19 11.80 -2.86
CA ILE A 151 -3.71 13.12 -2.46
C ILE A 151 -2.86 13.82 -1.39
N TYR A 152 -1.80 13.18 -0.91
CA TYR A 152 -0.88 13.77 0.07
C TYR A 152 0.25 14.55 -0.59
N GLY A 153 0.84 15.49 0.17
CA GLY A 153 1.95 16.31 -0.30
C GLY A 153 3.15 15.48 -0.76
N LEU A 154 3.71 15.84 -1.93
CA LEU A 154 4.80 15.12 -2.58
C LEU A 154 6.03 16.01 -2.86
N GLY A 155 5.89 17.32 -2.80
CA GLY A 155 6.89 18.29 -3.23
C GLY A 155 6.53 18.94 -4.57
N SER A 156 7.21 20.06 -4.88
CA SER A 156 6.95 20.84 -6.09
C SER A 156 7.44 20.12 -7.36
N PRO A 157 6.58 19.88 -8.36
CA PRO A 157 7.02 19.30 -9.64
C PRO A 157 7.96 20.22 -10.42
N GLU A 158 7.84 21.55 -10.25
CA GLU A 158 8.77 22.50 -10.88
C GLU A 158 10.18 22.36 -10.32
N ASP A 159 10.31 22.27 -8.99
CA ASP A 159 11.61 22.06 -8.34
C ASP A 159 12.23 20.71 -8.73
N TYR A 160 11.41 19.67 -8.76
CA TYR A 160 11.84 18.34 -9.19
C TYR A 160 12.38 18.33 -10.62
N LYS A 161 11.72 19.06 -11.55
CA LYS A 161 12.18 19.22 -12.94
C LYS A 161 13.46 20.04 -13.09
N GLN A 162 13.61 21.10 -12.29
CA GLN A 162 14.80 21.98 -12.35
C GLN A 162 16.07 21.25 -11.85
N LEU A 163 15.90 20.26 -10.98
CA LEU A 163 17.00 19.51 -10.37
C LEU A 163 17.42 18.27 -11.18
N VAL A 164 16.86 18.05 -12.39
CA VAL A 164 17.28 16.94 -13.24
C VAL A 164 18.68 17.22 -13.81
N VAL A 165 19.58 16.25 -13.64
CA VAL A 165 20.95 16.31 -14.15
C VAL A 165 21.04 15.53 -15.45
N GLY A 166 21.32 16.21 -16.56
CA GLY A 166 21.52 15.58 -17.87
C GLY A 166 23.01 15.39 -18.17
N LEU A 167 23.34 14.30 -18.86
CA LEU A 167 24.65 14.02 -19.45
C LEU A 167 24.48 13.45 -20.84
N ARG A 168 25.43 13.77 -21.75
CA ARG A 168 25.48 13.21 -23.09
C ARG A 168 26.88 12.68 -23.40
N LYS A 169 26.95 11.60 -24.13
CA LYS A 169 28.20 11.10 -24.70
C LYS A 169 28.86 12.17 -25.57
N GLY A 170 30.15 12.40 -25.38
CA GLY A 170 30.94 13.44 -26.05
C GLY A 170 30.77 14.85 -25.47
N GLU A 171 29.96 15.02 -24.39
CA GLU A 171 29.81 16.30 -23.70
C GLU A 171 31.02 16.55 -22.80
N THR A 172 31.51 17.82 -22.80
CA THR A 172 32.56 18.25 -21.86
C THR A 172 31.90 18.80 -20.61
N THR A 173 32.07 18.10 -19.49
CA THR A 173 31.58 18.51 -18.17
C THR A 173 32.64 18.25 -17.11
N ARG A 174 32.93 19.26 -16.29
CA ARG A 174 33.90 19.09 -15.19
C ARG A 174 33.39 18.04 -14.20
N ARG A 175 34.20 16.98 -14.02
CA ARG A 175 33.86 15.86 -13.12
C ARG A 175 33.42 16.33 -11.74
N ASP A 176 34.19 17.21 -11.09
CA ASP A 176 33.87 17.68 -9.74
C ASP A 176 32.52 18.43 -9.67
N HIS A 177 32.21 19.21 -10.70
CA HIS A 177 30.92 19.92 -10.78
C HIS A 177 29.76 18.92 -10.99
N PHE A 178 29.96 17.86 -11.75
CA PHE A 178 28.97 16.79 -11.91
C PHE A 178 28.73 16.04 -10.59
N LEU A 179 29.79 15.72 -9.83
CA LEU A 179 29.66 15.07 -8.53
C LEU A 179 28.94 15.95 -7.52
N LEU A 180 29.19 17.26 -7.50
CA LEU A 180 28.44 18.21 -6.66
C LEU A 180 26.96 18.22 -7.02
N LYS A 181 26.60 18.26 -8.30
CA LYS A 181 25.20 18.16 -8.74
C LYS A 181 24.51 16.89 -8.26
N LEU A 182 25.22 15.75 -8.20
CA LEU A 182 24.65 14.51 -7.66
C LEU A 182 24.34 14.64 -6.16
N VAL A 183 25.20 15.29 -5.40
CA VAL A 183 24.96 15.58 -3.97
C VAL A 183 23.79 16.55 -3.80
N ASP A 184 23.70 17.59 -4.62
CA ASP A 184 22.60 18.56 -4.60
C ASP A 184 21.24 17.90 -4.80
N ILE A 185 21.17 16.85 -5.64
CA ILE A 185 19.96 16.04 -5.86
C ILE A 185 19.83 14.85 -4.91
N GLN A 186 20.55 14.89 -3.77
CA GLN A 186 20.44 13.94 -2.65
C GLN A 186 20.96 12.53 -2.92
N TYR A 187 21.95 12.36 -3.82
CA TYR A 187 22.74 11.13 -3.90
C TYR A 187 23.91 11.19 -2.94
N GLU A 188 24.22 10.07 -2.30
CA GLU A 188 25.32 9.95 -1.37
C GLU A 188 26.52 9.28 -2.02
N ARG A 189 27.72 9.83 -1.81
CA ARG A 189 28.95 9.15 -2.22
C ARG A 189 29.29 8.04 -1.24
N ASN A 190 29.42 6.82 -1.73
CA ASN A 190 29.90 5.69 -0.96
C ASN A 190 30.74 4.75 -1.84
N ASP A 191 32.07 4.82 -1.68
CA ASP A 191 32.99 4.03 -2.49
C ASP A 191 33.11 2.58 -1.99
N VAL A 192 32.55 2.24 -0.82
CA VAL A 192 32.61 0.91 -0.18
C VAL A 192 31.35 0.11 -0.45
N SER A 193 30.17 0.68 -0.07
CA SER A 193 28.87 0.02 -0.24
C SER A 193 28.10 0.68 -1.37
N PHE A 194 27.94 -0.06 -2.50
CA PHE A 194 27.19 0.42 -3.66
C PHE A 194 25.73 -0.01 -3.56
N GLU A 195 24.91 0.92 -3.19
CA GLU A 195 23.48 0.72 -2.95
C GLU A 195 22.66 1.75 -3.74
N ARG A 196 21.34 1.55 -3.78
CA ARG A 196 20.42 2.46 -4.42
C ARG A 196 20.51 3.87 -3.78
N SER A 197 20.40 4.92 -4.61
CA SER A 197 20.59 6.33 -4.23
C SER A 197 22.03 6.70 -3.87
N LYS A 198 23.00 5.86 -4.22
CA LYS A 198 24.41 6.12 -3.99
C LYS A 198 25.22 6.15 -5.29
N PHE A 199 26.34 6.84 -5.26
CA PHE A 199 27.33 6.79 -6.32
C PHE A 199 28.73 6.52 -5.75
N ARG A 200 29.59 5.95 -6.56
CA ARG A 200 30.99 5.72 -6.24
C ARG A 200 31.89 6.18 -7.38
N VAL A 201 33.13 6.53 -7.04
CA VAL A 201 34.11 7.07 -7.99
C VAL A 201 35.38 6.25 -7.92
N ARG A 202 35.80 5.68 -9.05
CA ARG A 202 37.04 4.92 -9.16
C ARG A 202 37.84 5.40 -10.39
N GLY A 203 38.83 6.27 -10.16
CA GLY A 203 39.56 6.93 -11.22
C GLY A 203 38.64 7.82 -12.07
N ASP A 204 38.63 7.57 -13.38
CA ASP A 204 37.79 8.31 -14.33
C ASP A 204 36.41 7.67 -14.54
N CYS A 205 36.07 6.69 -13.74
CA CYS A 205 34.80 5.98 -13.80
C CYS A 205 33.91 6.37 -12.62
N ILE A 206 32.67 6.80 -12.91
CA ILE A 206 31.62 7.11 -11.94
C ILE A 206 30.53 6.08 -12.10
N GLU A 207 30.21 5.36 -11.04
CA GLU A 207 29.07 4.44 -11.01
C GLU A 207 27.97 5.02 -10.13
N LEU A 208 26.75 5.11 -10.67
CA LEU A 208 25.58 5.68 -10.02
C LEU A 208 24.43 4.67 -10.04
N TRP A 209 23.84 4.38 -8.88
CA TRP A 209 22.61 3.61 -8.82
C TRP A 209 21.41 4.53 -8.53
N PRO A 210 20.59 4.83 -9.58
CA PRO A 210 19.45 5.73 -9.39
C PRO A 210 18.46 5.23 -8.36
N ALA A 211 17.82 6.17 -7.66
CA ALA A 211 16.83 5.87 -6.64
C ALA A 211 15.59 5.16 -7.18
N TYR A 212 15.31 5.31 -8.47
CA TYR A 212 14.09 4.87 -9.17
C TYR A 212 14.31 3.68 -10.11
N GLU A 213 15.57 3.18 -10.28
CA GLU A 213 15.90 2.09 -11.21
C GLU A 213 16.37 0.82 -10.48
N GLU A 214 16.25 -0.33 -11.16
CA GLU A 214 16.77 -1.61 -10.68
C GLU A 214 18.22 -1.86 -11.12
N PHE A 215 18.72 -1.10 -12.09
CA PHE A 215 20.06 -1.16 -12.61
C PHE A 215 20.85 0.12 -12.30
N ALA A 216 22.16 0.08 -12.46
CA ALA A 216 23.02 1.23 -12.26
C ALA A 216 23.62 1.72 -13.57
N TYR A 217 24.16 2.92 -13.55
CA TYR A 217 24.89 3.50 -14.66
C TYR A 217 26.39 3.55 -14.34
N ARG A 218 27.19 3.23 -15.33
CA ARG A 218 28.63 3.46 -15.35
C ARG A 218 28.92 4.55 -16.36
N ILE A 219 29.51 5.64 -15.91
CA ILE A 219 29.87 6.82 -16.70
C ILE A 219 31.39 6.84 -16.76
N GLU A 220 31.94 6.60 -17.93
CA GLU A 220 33.38 6.60 -18.19
C GLU A 220 33.74 7.98 -18.76
N MET A 221 34.74 8.63 -18.14
CA MET A 221 35.20 9.96 -18.53
C MET A 221 36.65 9.90 -19.00
N TRP A 222 36.95 10.71 -20.02
CA TRP A 222 38.33 10.99 -20.42
C TRP A 222 38.65 12.46 -20.12
N GLY A 223 39.27 12.69 -18.96
CA GLY A 223 39.38 14.03 -18.41
C GLY A 223 38.00 14.61 -18.06
N ASP A 224 37.60 15.68 -18.73
CA ASP A 224 36.30 16.34 -18.58
C ASP A 224 35.28 15.93 -19.67
N GLU A 225 35.60 14.99 -20.57
CA GLU A 225 34.70 14.50 -21.62
C GLU A 225 34.03 13.18 -21.21
N VAL A 226 32.73 13.04 -21.43
CA VAL A 226 31.97 11.79 -21.23
C VAL A 226 32.21 10.86 -22.41
N GLU A 227 33.03 9.82 -22.21
CA GLU A 227 33.39 8.87 -23.26
C GLU A 227 32.29 7.85 -23.52
N GLN A 228 31.73 7.27 -22.43
CA GLN A 228 30.72 6.23 -22.53
C GLN A 228 29.75 6.26 -21.34
N ILE A 229 28.47 5.95 -21.61
CA ILE A 229 27.45 5.74 -20.58
C ILE A 229 26.90 4.32 -20.77
N SER A 230 27.13 3.46 -19.77
CA SER A 230 26.72 2.05 -19.77
C SER A 230 25.70 1.78 -18.67
N MET A 231 24.66 1.00 -18.97
CA MET A 231 23.77 0.41 -17.98
C MET A 231 24.42 -0.87 -17.46
N ILE A 232 24.50 -1.03 -16.14
CA ILE A 232 25.16 -2.18 -15.53
C ILE A 232 24.25 -2.84 -14.48
N GLN A 233 24.45 -4.14 -14.30
CA GLN A 233 23.85 -4.86 -13.17
C GLN A 233 24.62 -4.48 -11.89
N PRO A 234 23.97 -3.95 -10.85
CA PRO A 234 24.67 -3.38 -9.70
C PRO A 234 25.55 -4.37 -8.91
N VAL A 235 25.15 -5.65 -8.86
CA VAL A 235 25.86 -6.70 -8.11
C VAL A 235 27.02 -7.29 -8.92
N SER A 236 26.78 -7.67 -10.17
CA SER A 236 27.82 -8.30 -11.02
C SER A 236 28.71 -7.29 -11.72
N GLY A 237 28.25 -6.04 -11.93
CA GLY A 237 28.93 -5.04 -12.75
C GLY A 237 28.87 -5.32 -14.27
N GLU A 238 28.07 -6.33 -14.68
CA GLU A 238 27.88 -6.71 -16.07
C GLU A 238 27.16 -5.60 -16.85
N VAL A 239 27.62 -5.29 -18.04
CA VAL A 239 27.01 -4.29 -18.93
C VAL A 239 25.76 -4.89 -19.58
N ILE A 240 24.61 -4.28 -19.29
CA ILE A 240 23.31 -4.66 -19.85
C ILE A 240 23.08 -3.97 -21.21
N GLY A 241 23.62 -2.76 -21.36
CA GLY A 241 23.47 -1.94 -22.56
C GLY A 241 24.21 -0.62 -22.47
N THR A 242 24.20 0.16 -23.54
CA THR A 242 24.80 1.50 -23.61
C THR A 242 23.77 2.51 -24.08
N GLN A 243 23.98 3.79 -23.73
CA GLN A 243 23.12 4.88 -24.19
C GLN A 243 23.94 6.17 -24.41
N ASP A 244 23.41 7.06 -25.27
CA ASP A 244 24.09 8.31 -25.61
C ASP A 244 23.67 9.50 -24.71
N GLU A 245 22.52 9.38 -24.04
CA GLU A 245 21.97 10.42 -23.14
C GLU A 245 21.53 9.79 -21.83
N LEU A 246 21.79 10.47 -20.71
CA LEU A 246 21.37 10.08 -19.37
C LEU A 246 20.73 11.27 -18.66
N TYR A 247 19.54 11.06 -18.08
CA TYR A 247 18.86 12.01 -17.23
C TYR A 247 18.72 11.41 -15.83
N ILE A 248 19.31 12.08 -14.84
CA ILE A 248 19.32 11.66 -13.45
C ILE A 248 18.34 12.52 -12.68
N TYR A 249 17.33 11.88 -12.11
CA TYR A 249 16.30 12.53 -11.29
C TYR A 249 16.69 12.52 -9.81
N PRO A 250 16.16 13.46 -8.99
CA PRO A 250 16.45 13.49 -7.56
C PRO A 250 16.19 12.17 -6.83
N ALA A 251 17.05 11.85 -5.87
CA ALA A 251 16.93 10.64 -5.05
C ALA A 251 15.79 10.67 -4.04
N LYS A 252 15.18 11.84 -3.80
CA LYS A 252 14.05 12.05 -2.86
C LYS A 252 13.02 13.01 -3.48
N HIS A 253 11.77 12.92 -3.04
CA HIS A 253 10.70 13.83 -3.53
C HIS A 253 10.83 15.26 -2.98
N PHE A 254 11.23 15.40 -1.71
CA PHE A 254 11.41 16.71 -1.09
C PHE A 254 12.88 17.16 -1.24
N VAL A 255 13.21 17.62 -2.44
CA VAL A 255 14.52 18.22 -2.73
C VAL A 255 14.32 19.67 -3.13
N MET A 256 15.16 20.53 -2.60
CA MET A 256 15.03 21.97 -2.82
C MET A 256 16.37 22.64 -3.03
N PRO A 257 16.40 23.69 -3.87
CA PRO A 257 17.57 24.55 -4.01
C PRO A 257 17.94 25.23 -2.68
N GLU A 258 19.24 25.43 -2.43
CA GLU A 258 19.78 25.98 -1.18
C GLU A 258 19.18 27.36 -0.83
N ASP A 259 18.95 28.21 -1.81
CA ASP A 259 18.33 29.52 -1.62
C ASP A 259 16.91 29.46 -1.04
N ARG A 260 16.16 28.39 -1.35
CA ARG A 260 14.84 28.15 -0.76
C ARG A 260 14.93 27.66 0.67
N ILE A 261 15.91 26.82 1.00
CA ILE A 261 16.15 26.35 2.37
C ILE A 261 16.42 27.56 3.27
N GLN A 262 17.24 28.50 2.86
CA GLN A 262 17.55 29.71 3.64
C GLN A 262 16.33 30.63 3.84
N ARG A 263 15.44 30.72 2.84
CA ARG A 263 14.16 31.44 2.97
C ARG A 263 13.21 30.74 3.93
N ALA A 264 13.13 29.40 3.84
CA ALA A 264 12.30 28.60 4.72
C ALA A 264 12.75 28.70 6.18
N ILE A 265 14.07 28.62 6.47
CA ILE A 265 14.63 28.79 7.80
C ILE A 265 14.21 30.11 8.43
N ARG A 266 14.26 31.22 7.67
CA ARG A 266 13.79 32.53 8.15
C ARG A 266 12.28 32.51 8.47
N SER A 267 11.46 32.00 7.56
CA SER A 267 10.01 31.91 7.75
C SER A 267 9.62 31.01 8.95
N ILE A 268 10.30 29.87 9.13
CA ILE A 268 10.09 28.98 10.28
C ILE A 268 10.47 29.69 11.59
N ARG A 269 11.56 30.43 11.61
CA ARG A 269 12.03 31.20 12.79
C ARG A 269 11.03 32.29 13.17
N GLU A 270 10.55 33.06 12.21
CA GLU A 270 9.50 34.07 12.41
C GLU A 270 8.21 33.48 12.95
N GLU A 271 7.75 32.36 12.39
CA GLU A 271 6.54 31.66 12.86
C GLU A 271 6.73 31.09 14.28
N LEU A 272 7.91 30.57 14.58
CA LEU A 272 8.24 30.12 15.93
C LEU A 272 8.15 31.25 16.96
N GLU A 273 8.74 32.40 16.69
CA GLU A 273 8.70 33.55 17.59
C GLU A 273 7.25 33.99 17.86
N GLN A 274 6.44 34.13 16.84
CA GLN A 274 5.01 34.46 16.96
C GLN A 274 4.24 33.45 17.80
N GLN A 275 4.50 32.15 17.57
CA GLN A 275 3.79 31.11 18.32
C GLN A 275 4.24 31.02 19.79
N LEU A 276 5.52 31.26 20.07
CA LEU A 276 6.06 31.32 21.44
C LEU A 276 5.45 32.49 22.22
N GLU A 277 5.31 33.67 21.60
CA GLU A 277 4.66 34.83 22.20
C GLU A 277 3.20 34.53 22.56
N LYS A 278 2.46 33.96 21.60
CA LYS A 278 1.07 33.52 21.80
C LYS A 278 0.93 32.51 22.95
N PHE A 279 1.81 31.53 23.06
CA PHE A 279 1.79 30.57 24.16
C PHE A 279 2.10 31.21 25.52
N LYS A 280 3.04 32.15 25.56
CA LYS A 280 3.36 32.92 26.79
C LYS A 280 2.14 33.76 27.25
N GLU A 281 1.47 34.46 26.34
CA GLU A 281 0.23 35.20 26.63
C GLU A 281 -0.87 34.32 27.18
N GLN A 282 -0.97 33.06 26.69
CA GLN A 282 -1.94 32.06 27.15
C GLN A 282 -1.50 31.33 28.44
N GLY A 283 -0.31 31.64 29.00
CA GLY A 283 0.22 30.93 30.15
C GLY A 283 0.71 29.51 29.90
N LYS A 284 0.82 29.09 28.61
CA LYS A 284 1.26 27.75 28.17
C LYS A 284 2.78 27.68 28.08
N LEU A 285 3.47 27.76 29.23
CA LEU A 285 4.94 27.83 29.26
C LEU A 285 5.61 26.49 28.87
N LEU A 286 5.00 25.35 29.20
CA LEU A 286 5.53 24.04 28.88
C LEU A 286 5.47 23.80 27.37
N GLU A 287 4.32 24.14 26.74
CA GLU A 287 4.12 24.05 25.30
C GLU A 287 5.11 24.95 24.55
N ALA A 288 5.34 26.16 25.07
CA ALA A 288 6.32 27.09 24.49
C ALA A 288 7.74 26.51 24.55
N GLN A 289 8.15 25.94 25.69
CA GLN A 289 9.48 25.34 25.84
C GLN A 289 9.67 24.14 24.92
N ARG A 290 8.69 23.24 24.85
CA ARG A 290 8.69 22.06 23.99
C ARG A 290 8.81 22.44 22.52
N LEU A 291 7.98 23.36 22.06
CA LEU A 291 8.00 23.84 20.68
C LEU A 291 9.34 24.49 20.33
N ALA A 292 9.89 25.35 21.23
CA ALA A 292 11.17 26.02 21.01
C ALA A 292 12.35 25.03 20.89
N ALA A 293 12.41 24.03 21.78
CA ALA A 293 13.47 23.02 21.75
C ALA A 293 13.44 22.22 20.44
N ARG A 294 12.28 21.69 20.07
CA ARG A 294 12.11 20.89 18.86
C ARG A 294 12.40 21.69 17.60
N THR A 295 11.80 22.86 17.45
CA THR A 295 11.95 23.64 16.22
C THR A 295 13.37 24.16 16.02
N ARG A 296 14.08 24.54 17.10
CA ARG A 296 15.49 24.97 17.00
C ARG A 296 16.38 23.82 16.53
N PHE A 297 16.19 22.64 17.09
CA PHE A 297 16.92 21.44 16.64
C PHE A 297 16.64 21.14 15.15
N ASP A 298 15.37 21.18 14.71
CA ASP A 298 15.01 20.96 13.32
C ASP A 298 15.63 22.03 12.40
N LEU A 299 15.73 23.31 12.85
CA LEU A 299 16.38 24.39 12.10
C LEU A 299 17.89 24.20 11.96
N GLU A 300 18.56 23.71 13.01
CA GLU A 300 20.01 23.40 12.96
C GLU A 300 20.25 22.26 11.95
N MET A 301 19.44 21.21 11.99
CA MET A 301 19.54 20.11 11.03
C MET A 301 19.29 20.57 9.57
N LEU A 302 18.30 21.43 9.36
CA LEU A 302 18.04 22.00 8.02
C LEU A 302 19.19 22.86 7.52
N GLN A 303 19.87 23.61 8.40
CA GLN A 303 20.99 24.47 8.05
C GLN A 303 22.25 23.68 7.72
N GLU A 304 22.59 22.65 8.50
CA GLU A 304 23.85 21.90 8.39
C GLU A 304 23.75 20.75 7.35
N VAL A 305 22.59 20.08 7.26
CA VAL A 305 22.42 18.85 6.46
C VAL A 305 21.41 19.05 5.30
N GLY A 306 20.66 20.16 5.31
CA GLY A 306 19.58 20.40 4.33
C GLY A 306 18.35 19.52 4.54
N HIS A 307 18.28 18.77 5.64
CA HIS A 307 17.18 17.84 5.95
C HIS A 307 17.01 17.70 7.46
N CYS A 308 15.77 17.44 7.93
CA CYS A 308 15.50 17.07 9.32
C CYS A 308 14.41 15.99 9.41
N PRO A 309 14.35 15.20 10.50
CA PRO A 309 13.27 14.26 10.74
C PRO A 309 11.91 14.97 10.80
N GLY A 310 10.96 14.55 9.97
CA GLY A 310 9.65 15.19 9.88
C GLY A 310 9.65 16.49 9.07
N ILE A 311 10.59 16.66 8.13
CA ILE A 311 10.69 17.82 7.21
C ILE A 311 9.38 18.16 6.54
N GLU A 312 8.51 17.17 6.32
CA GLU A 312 7.18 17.35 5.75
C GLU A 312 6.29 18.32 6.54
N ASN A 313 6.52 18.48 7.87
CA ASN A 313 5.79 19.44 8.70
C ASN A 313 6.14 20.89 8.36
N TYR A 314 7.22 21.12 7.66
CA TYR A 314 7.68 22.42 7.17
C TYR A 314 7.44 22.60 5.67
N SER A 315 6.60 21.75 5.04
CA SER A 315 6.33 21.76 3.58
C SER A 315 5.87 23.13 3.08
N ARG A 316 5.06 23.88 3.85
CA ARG A 316 4.62 25.23 3.50
C ARG A 316 5.78 26.25 3.45
N PRO A 317 6.56 26.49 4.51
CA PRO A 317 7.73 27.39 4.46
C PRO A 317 8.71 27.00 3.35
N LEU A 318 8.92 25.69 3.17
CA LEU A 318 9.84 25.14 2.18
C LEU A 318 9.34 25.40 0.74
N SER A 319 8.06 25.26 0.48
CA SER A 319 7.47 25.59 -0.83
C SER A 319 7.28 27.08 -1.08
N GLY A 320 7.38 27.93 -0.04
CA GLY A 320 7.10 29.36 -0.12
C GLY A 320 5.63 29.71 -0.36
N LYS A 321 4.71 28.77 -0.17
CA LYS A 321 3.28 28.98 -0.33
C LYS A 321 2.66 29.73 0.85
N PRO A 322 1.57 30.52 0.63
CA PRO A 322 0.85 31.16 1.72
C PRO A 322 0.11 30.13 2.59
N PRO A 323 -0.23 30.49 3.84
CA PRO A 323 -1.00 29.63 4.74
C PRO A 323 -2.33 29.17 4.11
N GLY A 324 -2.65 27.87 4.26
CA GLY A 324 -3.88 27.27 3.73
C GLY A 324 -3.85 26.93 2.24
N ALA A 325 -2.75 27.22 1.53
CA ALA A 325 -2.62 26.88 0.12
C ALA A 325 -2.73 25.36 -0.13
N THR A 326 -3.19 25.02 -1.33
CA THR A 326 -3.27 23.64 -1.79
C THR A 326 -1.86 23.03 -1.89
N PRO A 327 -1.61 21.86 -1.27
CA PRO A 327 -0.32 21.20 -1.36
C PRO A 327 -0.05 20.68 -2.78
N ASP A 328 1.22 20.56 -3.15
CA ASP A 328 1.65 19.87 -4.36
C ASP A 328 1.58 18.36 -4.11
N THR A 329 0.87 17.67 -4.97
CA THR A 329 0.57 16.23 -4.85
C THR A 329 0.94 15.52 -6.15
N LEU A 330 0.69 14.21 -6.23
CA LEU A 330 0.90 13.46 -7.47
C LEU A 330 0.16 14.06 -8.67
N TYR A 331 -1.02 14.65 -8.44
CA TYR A 331 -1.84 15.31 -9.49
C TYR A 331 -1.14 16.47 -10.19
N ASP A 332 -0.23 17.15 -9.51
CA ASP A 332 0.52 18.29 -10.04
C ASP A 332 1.68 17.86 -10.95
N TYR A 333 2.11 16.60 -10.88
CA TYR A 333 3.10 16.02 -11.81
C TYR A 333 2.49 15.60 -13.14
N PHE A 334 1.17 15.34 -13.18
CA PHE A 334 0.48 15.02 -14.42
C PHE A 334 0.38 16.22 -15.37
N PRO A 335 0.41 16.00 -16.69
CA PRO A 335 0.02 17.03 -17.65
C PRO A 335 -1.49 17.32 -17.54
N LYS A 336 -1.90 18.51 -17.95
CA LYS A 336 -3.30 18.99 -17.77
C LYS A 336 -4.38 18.14 -18.45
N ASP A 337 -3.99 17.35 -19.44
CA ASP A 337 -4.90 16.53 -20.25
C ASP A 337 -4.98 15.06 -19.79
N PHE A 338 -4.48 14.72 -18.61
CA PHE A 338 -4.58 13.36 -18.08
C PHE A 338 -6.04 12.95 -17.80
N ILE A 339 -6.26 11.64 -17.73
CA ILE A 339 -7.56 11.05 -17.39
C ILE A 339 -7.47 10.26 -16.10
N THR A 340 -8.59 10.19 -15.37
CA THR A 340 -8.66 9.48 -14.09
C THR A 340 -9.72 8.40 -14.14
N PHE A 341 -9.35 7.18 -13.77
CA PHE A 341 -10.30 6.12 -13.40
C PHE A 341 -10.31 5.99 -11.88
N VAL A 342 -11.49 5.96 -11.29
CA VAL A 342 -11.67 5.71 -9.85
C VAL A 342 -12.29 4.33 -9.70
N ASP A 343 -11.46 3.35 -9.37
CA ASP A 343 -11.90 1.98 -9.21
C ASP A 343 -12.59 1.78 -7.86
N GLU A 344 -13.62 0.93 -7.84
CA GLU A 344 -14.55 0.73 -6.70
C GLU A 344 -14.93 2.09 -6.08
N SER A 345 -15.42 3.01 -6.93
CA SER A 345 -15.64 4.42 -6.60
C SER A 345 -16.56 4.63 -5.40
N HIS A 346 -17.56 3.76 -5.20
CA HIS A 346 -18.47 3.76 -4.05
C HIS A 346 -17.76 3.64 -2.68
N VAL A 347 -16.50 3.16 -2.67
CA VAL A 347 -15.63 3.11 -1.47
C VAL A 347 -14.53 4.15 -1.55
N THR A 348 -13.91 4.30 -2.72
CA THR A 348 -12.77 5.19 -2.92
C THR A 348 -13.14 6.65 -2.68
N ILE A 349 -14.30 7.12 -3.15
CA ILE A 349 -14.74 8.50 -3.00
C ILE A 349 -15.01 8.88 -1.54
N PRO A 350 -15.79 8.11 -0.74
CA PRO A 350 -15.93 8.36 0.69
C PRO A 350 -14.58 8.40 1.43
N GLN A 351 -13.63 7.56 1.06
CA GLN A 351 -12.30 7.55 1.66
C GLN A 351 -11.52 8.85 1.34
N VAL A 352 -11.47 9.29 0.09
CA VAL A 352 -10.85 10.57 -0.29
C VAL A 352 -11.46 11.73 0.50
N ARG A 353 -12.79 11.74 0.64
CA ARG A 353 -13.55 12.78 1.37
C ARG A 353 -13.21 12.82 2.86
N ALA A 354 -12.99 11.66 3.49
CA ALA A 354 -12.73 11.55 4.92
C ALA A 354 -11.30 11.92 5.35
N MET A 355 -10.31 11.78 4.43
CA MET A 355 -8.88 11.90 4.77
C MET A 355 -8.48 13.24 5.37
N TYR A 356 -8.99 14.36 4.82
CA TYR A 356 -8.64 15.69 5.29
C TYR A 356 -9.08 15.95 6.74
N ALA A 357 -10.30 15.58 7.09
CA ALA A 357 -10.86 15.86 8.41
C ALA A 357 -10.09 15.13 9.53
N GLY A 358 -9.73 13.86 9.30
CA GLY A 358 -8.96 13.04 10.23
C GLY A 358 -7.55 13.59 10.48
N ASP A 359 -6.81 13.93 9.39
CA ASP A 359 -5.47 14.51 9.50
C ASP A 359 -5.49 15.88 10.19
N ARG A 360 -6.46 16.74 9.84
CA ARG A 360 -6.61 18.07 10.42
C ARG A 360 -6.86 18.02 11.92
N SER A 361 -7.75 17.16 12.39
CA SER A 361 -8.07 17.01 13.82
C SER A 361 -6.84 16.62 14.64
N ARG A 362 -6.10 15.59 14.19
CA ARG A 362 -4.88 15.11 14.82
C ARG A 362 -3.79 16.19 14.92
N LYS A 363 -3.51 16.88 13.82
CA LYS A 363 -2.48 17.93 13.76
C LYS A 363 -2.85 19.18 14.53
N THR A 364 -4.13 19.55 14.59
CA THR A 364 -4.61 20.66 15.43
C THR A 364 -4.24 20.42 16.88
N THR A 365 -4.47 19.22 17.41
CA THR A 365 -4.08 18.86 18.78
C THR A 365 -2.58 18.98 19.00
N LEU A 366 -1.74 18.52 18.05
CA LEU A 366 -0.29 18.65 18.15
C LEU A 366 0.17 20.12 18.19
N VAL A 367 -0.43 20.99 17.38
CA VAL A 367 -0.12 22.43 17.36
C VAL A 367 -0.57 23.14 18.64
N GLU A 368 -1.78 22.85 19.13
CA GLU A 368 -2.34 23.48 20.35
C GLU A 368 -1.56 23.12 21.62
N HIS A 369 -0.87 21.98 21.62
CA HIS A 369 -0.07 21.48 22.73
C HIS A 369 1.46 21.62 22.51
N GLY A 370 1.90 22.41 21.53
CA GLY A 370 3.30 22.79 21.33
C GLY A 370 4.22 21.70 20.81
N PHE A 371 3.69 20.66 20.17
CA PHE A 371 4.49 19.62 19.51
C PHE A 371 4.91 20.01 18.10
N ARG A 372 4.09 20.81 17.40
CA ARG A 372 4.35 21.27 16.04
C ARG A 372 3.99 22.75 15.86
N LEU A 373 4.66 23.41 14.89
CA LEU A 373 4.29 24.74 14.44
C LEU A 373 2.97 24.75 13.67
N PRO A 374 2.25 25.88 13.59
CA PRO A 374 1.03 26.00 12.78
C PRO A 374 1.20 25.60 11.32
N CYS A 375 2.40 25.80 10.71
CA CYS A 375 2.69 25.38 9.33
C CYS A 375 2.54 23.86 9.09
N ALA A 376 2.63 23.04 10.13
CA ALA A 376 2.39 21.60 10.04
C ALA A 376 0.94 21.25 9.60
N LEU A 377 -0.02 22.17 9.83
CA LEU A 377 -1.40 22.04 9.37
C LEU A 377 -1.54 22.09 7.84
N ASP A 378 -0.56 22.66 7.14
CA ASP A 378 -0.53 22.79 5.68
C ASP A 378 0.11 21.56 4.99
N ASN A 379 0.84 20.73 5.75
CA ASN A 379 1.20 19.37 5.31
C ASN A 379 -0.02 18.47 5.47
N ARG A 380 -0.91 18.46 4.52
CA ARG A 380 -2.21 17.83 4.59
C ARG A 380 -2.59 17.14 3.28
N PRO A 381 -3.52 16.17 3.30
CA PRO A 381 -4.12 15.72 2.05
C PRO A 381 -4.95 16.83 1.41
N LEU A 382 -5.26 16.67 0.14
CA LEU A 382 -6.21 17.52 -0.56
C LEU A 382 -7.56 17.48 0.15
N LYS A 383 -8.25 18.63 0.21
CA LYS A 383 -9.68 18.67 0.47
C LYS A 383 -10.40 18.05 -0.72
N PHE A 384 -11.63 17.59 -0.50
CA PHE A 384 -12.39 16.93 -1.56
C PHE A 384 -12.60 17.85 -2.78
N GLU A 385 -12.95 19.12 -2.56
CA GLU A 385 -13.14 20.12 -3.59
C GLU A 385 -11.83 20.43 -4.35
N GLU A 386 -10.70 20.42 -3.66
CA GLU A 386 -9.37 20.60 -4.28
C GLU A 386 -9.01 19.38 -5.14
N TRP A 387 -9.38 18.19 -4.70
CA TRP A 387 -9.22 16.97 -5.48
C TRP A 387 -10.08 16.99 -6.74
N GLU A 388 -11.36 17.36 -6.65
CA GLU A 388 -12.27 17.52 -7.80
C GLU A 388 -11.77 18.56 -8.82
N ALA A 389 -11.15 19.64 -8.33
CA ALA A 389 -10.58 20.68 -9.18
C ALA A 389 -9.29 20.24 -9.90
N LYS A 390 -8.47 19.38 -9.27
CA LYS A 390 -7.22 18.88 -9.83
C LYS A 390 -7.42 17.68 -10.75
N THR A 391 -8.45 16.86 -10.54
CA THR A 391 -8.80 15.77 -11.46
C THR A 391 -9.38 16.32 -12.75
N GLY A 392 -8.88 15.83 -13.87
CA GLY A 392 -9.38 16.19 -15.21
C GLY A 392 -10.72 15.50 -15.52
N GLN A 393 -10.77 14.75 -16.62
CA GLN A 393 -11.92 13.91 -16.96
C GLN A 393 -11.86 12.61 -16.15
N ILE A 394 -12.98 12.22 -15.53
CA ILE A 394 -13.08 11.10 -14.59
C ILE A 394 -14.05 10.05 -15.12
N VAL A 395 -13.68 8.78 -14.95
CA VAL A 395 -14.59 7.63 -15.04
C VAL A 395 -14.66 6.97 -13.68
N PHE A 396 -15.83 6.97 -13.07
CA PHE A 396 -16.13 6.17 -11.89
C PHE A 396 -16.44 4.74 -12.31
N VAL A 397 -15.72 3.78 -11.74
CA VAL A 397 -15.85 2.36 -12.06
C VAL A 397 -16.35 1.63 -10.83
N SER A 398 -17.54 1.04 -10.92
CA SER A 398 -18.15 0.32 -9.81
C SER A 398 -19.18 -0.71 -10.29
N ALA A 399 -19.38 -1.77 -9.51
CA ALA A 399 -20.54 -2.66 -9.69
C ALA A 399 -21.81 -2.11 -9.02
N THR A 400 -21.64 -1.14 -8.12
CA THR A 400 -22.68 -0.52 -7.28
C THR A 400 -22.35 0.96 -7.07
N PRO A 401 -22.46 1.82 -8.12
CA PRO A 401 -22.24 3.26 -7.96
C PRO A 401 -23.12 3.84 -6.85
N SER A 402 -22.61 4.81 -6.11
CA SER A 402 -23.37 5.52 -5.08
C SER A 402 -24.10 6.75 -5.63
N ASP A 403 -24.93 7.37 -4.82
CA ASP A 403 -25.70 8.55 -5.20
C ASP A 403 -24.83 9.68 -5.76
N TYR A 404 -23.64 9.88 -5.16
CA TYR A 404 -22.71 10.91 -5.62
C TYR A 404 -22.30 10.73 -7.10
N GLU A 405 -21.89 9.53 -7.49
CA GLU A 405 -21.48 9.26 -8.88
C GLU A 405 -22.66 9.40 -9.85
N LEU A 406 -23.84 8.96 -9.46
CA LEU A 406 -25.06 9.06 -10.25
C LEU A 406 -25.52 10.51 -10.40
N GLU A 407 -25.48 11.31 -9.33
CA GLU A 407 -25.78 12.73 -9.36
C GLU A 407 -24.85 13.50 -10.32
N GLN A 408 -23.56 13.17 -10.33
CA GLN A 408 -22.59 13.82 -11.21
C GLN A 408 -22.86 13.58 -12.72
N THR A 409 -23.55 12.49 -13.05
CA THR A 409 -23.89 12.14 -14.45
C THR A 409 -25.37 12.33 -14.78
N GLY A 410 -26.18 12.85 -13.83
CA GLY A 410 -27.62 12.93 -14.01
C GLY A 410 -28.31 11.56 -14.17
N GLY A 411 -27.71 10.49 -13.61
CA GLY A 411 -28.16 9.11 -13.71
C GLY A 411 -27.68 8.37 -14.97
N GLU A 412 -26.92 9.02 -15.87
CA GLU A 412 -26.35 8.32 -17.03
C GLU A 412 -25.24 7.38 -16.59
N VAL A 413 -25.34 6.11 -17.01
CA VAL A 413 -24.31 5.09 -16.77
C VAL A 413 -23.98 4.33 -18.06
N VAL A 414 -22.76 3.87 -18.17
CA VAL A 414 -22.35 2.89 -19.18
C VAL A 414 -22.40 1.52 -18.52
N GLU A 415 -23.37 0.67 -18.92
CA GLU A 415 -23.51 -0.67 -18.35
C GLU A 415 -22.54 -1.67 -18.98
N GLN A 416 -21.99 -2.55 -18.16
CA GLN A 416 -21.18 -3.70 -18.55
C GLN A 416 -21.53 -4.90 -17.67
N ILE A 417 -22.54 -5.67 -18.08
CA ILE A 417 -23.13 -6.77 -17.32
C ILE A 417 -22.65 -8.12 -17.84
N ILE A 418 -22.49 -8.27 -19.15
CA ILE A 418 -22.13 -9.51 -19.81
C ILE A 418 -20.70 -9.92 -19.48
N ARG A 419 -20.55 -11.13 -18.96
CA ARG A 419 -19.24 -11.81 -18.78
C ARG A 419 -18.90 -12.58 -20.05
N PRO A 420 -17.77 -12.30 -20.70
CA PRO A 420 -17.33 -13.04 -21.89
C PRO A 420 -17.20 -14.56 -21.66
N THR A 421 -16.96 -14.99 -20.41
CA THR A 421 -16.87 -16.40 -20.00
C THR A 421 -18.23 -17.11 -19.95
N GLY A 422 -19.33 -16.39 -20.13
CA GLY A 422 -20.68 -16.94 -20.00
C GLY A 422 -21.15 -17.22 -18.56
N LEU A 423 -20.33 -16.95 -17.55
CA LEU A 423 -20.65 -17.21 -16.15
C LEU A 423 -21.84 -16.39 -15.67
N LEU A 424 -22.79 -17.09 -15.07
CA LEU A 424 -24.01 -16.49 -14.52
C LEU A 424 -23.77 -15.91 -13.14
N ASP A 425 -24.55 -14.91 -12.75
CA ASP A 425 -24.64 -14.53 -11.34
C ASP A 425 -25.15 -15.72 -10.50
N PRO A 426 -24.75 -15.85 -9.23
CA PRO A 426 -25.08 -17.02 -8.42
C PRO A 426 -26.59 -17.16 -8.19
N VAL A 427 -27.04 -18.40 -7.95
CA VAL A 427 -28.38 -18.66 -7.45
C VAL A 427 -28.44 -18.24 -5.99
N ILE A 428 -29.44 -17.42 -5.62
CA ILE A 428 -29.67 -17.00 -4.25
C ILE A 428 -30.77 -17.86 -3.62
N ALA A 429 -30.45 -18.45 -2.45
CA ALA A 429 -31.41 -19.11 -1.57
C ALA A 429 -31.56 -18.31 -0.28
N VAL A 430 -32.79 -18.17 0.20
CA VAL A 430 -33.07 -17.57 1.53
C VAL A 430 -33.47 -18.71 2.45
N GLU A 431 -32.72 -18.89 3.53
CA GLU A 431 -32.91 -19.95 4.51
C GLU A 431 -33.17 -19.34 5.90
N PRO A 432 -33.93 -20.01 6.79
CA PRO A 432 -34.20 -19.49 8.12
C PRO A 432 -32.91 -19.24 8.92
N ALA A 433 -32.86 -18.14 9.67
CA ALA A 433 -31.75 -17.86 10.58
C ALA A 433 -31.69 -18.86 11.73
N ARG A 434 -32.85 -19.41 12.13
CA ARG A 434 -32.89 -20.47 13.14
C ARG A 434 -32.29 -21.77 12.59
N GLY A 435 -31.22 -22.24 13.20
CA GLY A 435 -30.51 -23.44 12.77
C GLY A 435 -29.47 -23.20 11.64
N GLN A 436 -29.18 -21.95 11.31
CA GLN A 436 -28.26 -21.53 10.25
C GLN A 436 -26.89 -22.24 10.34
N VAL A 437 -26.33 -22.42 11.56
CA VAL A 437 -25.00 -23.02 11.74
C VAL A 437 -24.98 -24.50 11.33
N ASN A 438 -26.02 -25.26 11.69
CA ASN A 438 -26.11 -26.68 11.32
C ASN A 438 -26.34 -26.86 9.81
N HIS A 439 -27.17 -26.04 9.20
CA HIS A 439 -27.37 -26.04 7.75
C HIS A 439 -26.08 -25.65 7.02
N LEU A 440 -25.40 -24.60 7.48
CA LEU A 440 -24.11 -24.17 6.94
C LEU A 440 -23.06 -25.30 7.00
N LEU A 441 -22.98 -26.03 8.11
CA LEU A 441 -22.07 -27.18 8.26
C LEU A 441 -22.31 -28.23 7.18
N GLN A 442 -23.57 -28.55 6.87
CA GLN A 442 -23.92 -29.50 5.81
C GLN A 442 -23.51 -28.98 4.42
N GLU A 443 -23.79 -27.73 4.13
CA GLU A 443 -23.40 -27.08 2.85
C GLU A 443 -21.88 -27.03 2.69
N ILE A 444 -21.11 -26.74 3.75
CA ILE A 444 -19.63 -26.77 3.70
C ILE A 444 -19.14 -28.16 3.35
N ARG A 445 -19.67 -29.22 4.00
CA ARG A 445 -19.28 -30.60 3.74
C ARG A 445 -19.54 -30.99 2.28
N GLN A 446 -20.71 -30.66 1.74
CA GLN A 446 -21.03 -30.92 0.33
C GLN A 446 -20.05 -30.25 -0.63
N ARG A 447 -19.63 -29.02 -0.35
CA ARG A 447 -18.65 -28.30 -1.18
C ARG A 447 -17.24 -28.87 -1.05
N THR A 448 -16.86 -29.28 0.14
CA THR A 448 -15.57 -29.94 0.39
C THR A 448 -15.43 -31.25 -0.38
N GLU A 449 -16.52 -32.06 -0.49
CA GLU A 449 -16.52 -33.32 -1.25
C GLU A 449 -16.19 -33.12 -2.74
N ILE A 450 -16.58 -32.00 -3.33
CA ILE A 450 -16.28 -31.64 -4.72
C ILE A 450 -15.07 -30.72 -4.87
N ASN A 451 -14.29 -30.55 -3.81
CA ASN A 451 -13.07 -29.75 -3.73
C ASN A 451 -13.31 -28.24 -4.06
N GLU A 452 -14.46 -27.71 -3.70
CA GLU A 452 -14.79 -26.29 -3.79
C GLU A 452 -14.67 -25.58 -2.45
N ARG A 453 -14.57 -24.24 -2.46
CA ARG A 453 -14.34 -23.41 -1.27
C ARG A 453 -15.58 -22.62 -0.88
N VAL A 454 -15.66 -22.27 0.40
CA VAL A 454 -16.80 -21.57 1.00
C VAL A 454 -16.33 -20.27 1.66
N LEU A 455 -17.07 -19.18 1.41
CA LEU A 455 -16.93 -17.94 2.17
C LEU A 455 -18.12 -17.77 3.10
N VAL A 456 -17.87 -17.39 4.35
CA VAL A 456 -18.92 -17.16 5.35
C VAL A 456 -18.77 -15.77 5.92
N THR A 457 -19.84 -14.96 5.84
CA THR A 457 -19.85 -13.62 6.43
C THR A 457 -20.68 -13.55 7.69
N THR A 458 -20.09 -12.97 8.75
CA THR A 458 -20.71 -12.75 10.05
C THR A 458 -20.88 -11.25 10.33
N LEU A 459 -21.61 -10.88 11.38
CA LEU A 459 -21.80 -9.47 11.79
C LEU A 459 -20.70 -8.95 12.71
N THR A 460 -20.07 -9.83 13.50
CA THR A 460 -19.09 -9.43 14.50
C THR A 460 -17.85 -10.33 14.46
N LYS A 461 -16.71 -9.80 14.90
CA LYS A 461 -15.46 -10.55 15.06
C LYS A 461 -15.65 -11.76 15.99
N ARG A 462 -16.30 -11.56 17.12
CA ARG A 462 -16.57 -12.61 18.11
C ARG A 462 -17.37 -13.77 17.49
N LEU A 463 -18.44 -13.45 16.71
CA LEU A 463 -19.22 -14.48 16.04
C LEU A 463 -18.38 -15.26 15.01
N ALA A 464 -17.46 -14.57 14.29
CA ALA A 464 -16.56 -15.24 13.36
C ALA A 464 -15.60 -16.20 14.07
N GLU A 465 -15.07 -15.81 15.21
CA GLU A 465 -14.17 -16.60 16.04
C GLU A 465 -14.90 -17.82 16.65
N ASP A 466 -16.05 -17.58 17.30
CA ASP A 466 -16.87 -18.64 17.91
C ASP A 466 -17.33 -19.67 16.86
N LEU A 467 -17.75 -19.19 15.66
CA LEU A 467 -18.14 -20.05 14.55
C LEU A 467 -16.96 -20.88 14.01
N THR A 468 -15.79 -20.26 13.89
CA THR A 468 -14.58 -20.98 13.44
C THR A 468 -14.22 -22.09 14.40
N THR A 469 -14.24 -21.82 15.70
CA THR A 469 -13.98 -22.82 16.75
C THR A 469 -14.97 -23.98 16.67
N PHE A 470 -16.27 -23.67 16.58
CA PHE A 470 -17.31 -24.69 16.45
C PHE A 470 -17.12 -25.56 15.20
N LEU A 471 -16.84 -24.96 14.03
CA LEU A 471 -16.63 -25.70 12.80
C LEU A 471 -15.38 -26.58 12.83
N GLN A 472 -14.30 -26.11 13.49
CA GLN A 472 -13.09 -26.91 13.70
C GLN A 472 -13.35 -28.11 14.61
N GLU A 473 -14.14 -27.96 15.68
CA GLU A 473 -14.61 -29.05 16.54
C GLU A 473 -15.44 -30.08 15.76
N GLN A 474 -16.12 -29.66 14.69
CA GLN A 474 -16.85 -30.54 13.77
C GLN A 474 -15.98 -31.12 12.63
N ASN A 475 -14.64 -31.03 12.75
CA ASN A 475 -13.63 -31.47 11.79
C ASN A 475 -13.72 -30.78 10.41
N VAL A 476 -14.16 -29.53 10.35
CA VAL A 476 -14.09 -28.70 9.15
C VAL A 476 -12.75 -27.95 9.17
N ARG A 477 -12.00 -28.04 8.08
CA ARG A 477 -10.78 -27.22 7.90
C ARG A 477 -11.20 -25.81 7.57
N CYS A 478 -11.19 -24.91 8.53
CA CYS A 478 -11.57 -23.51 8.32
C CYS A 478 -10.63 -22.55 9.07
N ARG A 479 -10.59 -21.31 8.57
CA ARG A 479 -9.90 -20.19 9.20
C ARG A 479 -10.78 -18.96 9.20
N TRP A 480 -10.50 -17.98 10.06
CA TRP A 480 -11.18 -16.72 10.06
C TRP A 480 -10.23 -15.56 9.74
N LEU A 481 -10.80 -14.57 9.05
CA LEU A 481 -10.09 -13.37 8.61
C LEU A 481 -10.48 -12.20 9.54
N HIS A 482 -9.52 -11.63 10.25
CA HIS A 482 -9.73 -10.52 11.17
C HIS A 482 -8.96 -9.26 10.75
N SER A 483 -9.32 -8.13 11.35
CA SER A 483 -8.77 -6.82 10.99
C SER A 483 -7.34 -6.56 11.49
N GLU A 484 -6.82 -7.42 12.33
CA GLU A 484 -5.48 -7.31 12.94
C GLU A 484 -4.41 -8.04 12.13
N LEU A 485 -4.82 -8.86 11.15
CA LEU A 485 -3.89 -9.46 10.19
C LEU A 485 -3.28 -8.34 9.34
N ASP A 486 -1.97 -8.40 9.19
CA ASP A 486 -1.29 -7.52 8.27
C ASP A 486 -1.62 -7.85 6.79
N ALA A 487 -1.16 -7.00 5.87
CA ALA A 487 -1.46 -7.19 4.46
C ALA A 487 -0.85 -8.49 3.89
N PHE A 488 0.30 -8.89 4.45
CA PHE A 488 1.04 -10.08 4.01
C PHE A 488 0.35 -11.36 4.49
N GLU A 489 0.04 -11.45 5.77
CA GLU A 489 -0.69 -12.58 6.37
C GLU A 489 -2.04 -12.81 5.69
N ARG A 490 -2.71 -11.70 5.28
CA ARG A 490 -3.97 -11.76 4.55
C ARG A 490 -3.80 -12.37 3.15
N VAL A 491 -2.75 -12.00 2.42
CA VAL A 491 -2.46 -12.57 1.09
C VAL A 491 -2.14 -14.06 1.21
N GLU A 492 -1.32 -14.44 2.20
CA GLU A 492 -0.99 -15.84 2.46
C GLU A 492 -2.23 -16.68 2.80
N LEU A 493 -3.11 -16.17 3.67
CA LEU A 493 -4.36 -16.85 4.03
C LEU A 493 -5.25 -17.10 2.80
N LEU A 494 -5.35 -16.13 1.91
CA LEU A 494 -6.14 -16.27 0.67
C LEU A 494 -5.49 -17.24 -0.32
N GLN A 495 -4.18 -17.27 -0.38
CA GLN A 495 -3.44 -18.24 -1.19
C GLN A 495 -3.66 -19.66 -0.64
N GLU A 496 -3.57 -19.86 0.67
CA GLU A 496 -3.84 -21.16 1.31
C GLU A 496 -5.27 -21.66 1.06
N LEU A 497 -6.27 -20.76 1.04
CA LEU A 497 -7.65 -21.10 0.65
C LEU A 497 -7.71 -21.61 -0.79
N ARG A 498 -7.06 -20.92 -1.72
CA ARG A 498 -7.00 -21.29 -3.14
C ARG A 498 -6.27 -22.62 -3.36
N GLU A 499 -5.18 -22.85 -2.63
CA GLU A 499 -4.42 -24.12 -2.66
C GLU A 499 -5.18 -25.28 -2.01
N GLY A 500 -6.28 -25.00 -1.29
CA GLY A 500 -7.08 -26.03 -0.62
C GLY A 500 -6.50 -26.54 0.69
N ARG A 501 -5.64 -25.76 1.34
CA ARG A 501 -5.15 -26.12 2.68
C ARG A 501 -6.26 -26.09 3.73
N PHE A 502 -7.31 -25.31 3.47
CA PHE A 502 -8.58 -25.32 4.20
C PHE A 502 -9.77 -25.06 3.29
N ASP A 503 -11.00 -25.34 3.74
CA ASP A 503 -12.19 -25.40 2.90
C ASP A 503 -13.11 -24.20 3.06
N ALA A 504 -13.12 -23.58 4.25
CA ALA A 504 -13.99 -22.45 4.53
C ALA A 504 -13.23 -21.27 5.15
N LEU A 505 -13.49 -20.05 4.65
CA LEU A 505 -13.00 -18.82 5.21
C LEU A 505 -14.16 -18.03 5.81
N ILE A 506 -14.04 -17.72 7.11
CA ILE A 506 -15.04 -16.97 7.87
C ILE A 506 -14.52 -15.53 8.06
N GLY A 507 -15.37 -14.53 7.93
CA GLY A 507 -14.97 -13.15 8.17
C GLY A 507 -16.13 -12.21 8.35
N VAL A 508 -15.86 -11.01 8.84
CA VAL A 508 -16.86 -9.95 8.96
C VAL A 508 -16.89 -9.18 7.62
N ASN A 509 -16.44 -7.97 7.61
CA ASN A 509 -16.48 -7.07 6.46
C ASN A 509 -15.32 -7.23 5.46
N LEU A 510 -14.35 -8.06 5.78
CA LEU A 510 -13.08 -8.17 5.07
C LEU A 510 -13.17 -8.89 3.71
N LEU A 511 -14.34 -9.42 3.40
CA LEU A 511 -14.61 -10.14 2.15
C LEU A 511 -15.15 -9.23 1.03
N ARG A 512 -15.27 -7.91 1.24
CA ARG A 512 -15.92 -6.99 0.30
C ARG A 512 -15.11 -6.75 -0.97
N GLU A 513 -13.78 -6.62 -0.89
CA GLU A 513 -12.99 -5.98 -1.95
C GLU A 513 -11.70 -6.73 -2.28
N GLY A 514 -11.35 -6.75 -3.57
CA GLY A 514 -10.05 -7.24 -4.02
C GLY A 514 -9.84 -8.76 -3.99
N LEU A 515 -10.87 -9.56 -3.71
CA LEU A 515 -10.77 -11.01 -3.71
C LEU A 515 -11.17 -11.60 -5.06
N ASP A 516 -10.22 -12.22 -5.74
CA ASP A 516 -10.42 -13.00 -6.96
C ASP A 516 -10.24 -14.49 -6.65
N LEU A 517 -11.34 -15.16 -6.26
CA LEU A 517 -11.34 -16.54 -5.77
C LEU A 517 -12.25 -17.41 -6.63
N PRO A 518 -11.79 -17.88 -7.80
CA PRO A 518 -12.60 -18.72 -8.69
C PRO A 518 -12.95 -20.09 -8.09
N GLU A 519 -12.22 -20.52 -7.08
CA GLU A 519 -12.44 -21.79 -6.36
C GLU A 519 -13.65 -21.72 -5.41
N VAL A 520 -14.16 -20.52 -5.11
CA VAL A 520 -15.31 -20.32 -4.23
C VAL A 520 -16.61 -20.53 -5.00
N SER A 521 -17.40 -21.53 -4.60
CA SER A 521 -18.71 -21.84 -5.14
C SER A 521 -19.87 -21.50 -4.22
N LEU A 522 -19.61 -21.33 -2.92
CA LEU A 522 -20.64 -20.97 -1.95
C LEU A 522 -20.23 -19.72 -1.16
N VAL A 523 -21.16 -18.78 -1.08
CA VAL A 523 -21.10 -17.65 -0.16
C VAL A 523 -22.29 -17.74 0.80
N ALA A 524 -22.02 -17.84 2.09
CA ALA A 524 -23.03 -17.88 3.14
C ALA A 524 -23.04 -16.57 3.93
N ILE A 525 -24.20 -15.93 4.01
CA ILE A 525 -24.39 -14.68 4.73
C ILE A 525 -25.28 -14.93 5.94
N LEU A 526 -24.67 -14.99 7.13
CA LEU A 526 -25.40 -15.18 8.38
C LEU A 526 -26.12 -13.90 8.80
N ASP A 527 -27.30 -14.06 9.43
CA ASP A 527 -28.10 -12.95 9.93
C ASP A 527 -28.30 -11.84 8.87
N ALA A 528 -28.68 -12.24 7.67
CA ALA A 528 -28.80 -11.32 6.51
C ALA A 528 -29.92 -10.27 6.70
N ASP A 529 -30.90 -10.53 7.56
CA ASP A 529 -32.02 -9.64 7.90
C ASP A 529 -31.68 -8.59 8.98
N LYS A 530 -30.49 -8.62 9.55
CA LYS A 530 -30.05 -7.60 10.52
C LYS A 530 -29.56 -6.37 9.76
N GLU A 531 -30.50 -5.45 9.48
CA GLU A 531 -30.20 -4.22 8.75
C GLU A 531 -29.06 -3.41 9.37
N GLY A 532 -28.21 -2.83 8.50
CA GLY A 532 -27.06 -2.03 8.87
C GLY A 532 -26.07 -1.96 7.72
N PHE A 533 -24.96 -1.25 7.94
CA PHE A 533 -23.94 -1.02 6.91
C PHE A 533 -23.41 -2.33 6.26
N LEU A 534 -23.28 -3.43 7.05
CA LEU A 534 -22.82 -4.73 6.57
C LEU A 534 -23.86 -5.53 5.78
N ARG A 535 -25.11 -5.12 5.80
CA ARG A 535 -26.27 -5.78 5.16
C ARG A 535 -27.07 -4.80 4.30
N SER A 536 -26.44 -3.67 3.89
CA SER A 536 -27.00 -2.78 2.87
C SER A 536 -27.04 -3.48 1.52
N GLU A 537 -27.89 -3.01 0.61
CA GLU A 537 -27.98 -3.48 -0.77
C GLU A 537 -26.59 -3.60 -1.43
N THR A 538 -25.83 -2.51 -1.42
CA THR A 538 -24.45 -2.46 -1.95
C THR A 538 -23.57 -3.57 -1.35
N SER A 539 -23.60 -3.74 -0.02
CA SER A 539 -22.82 -4.77 0.66
C SER A 539 -23.20 -6.18 0.27
N LEU A 540 -24.50 -6.45 0.13
CA LEU A 540 -25.02 -7.73 -0.29
C LEU A 540 -24.62 -8.03 -1.73
N ILE A 541 -24.84 -7.12 -2.68
CA ILE A 541 -24.44 -7.30 -4.10
C ILE A 541 -22.95 -7.57 -4.24
N GLN A 542 -22.10 -6.84 -3.51
CA GLN A 542 -20.65 -7.04 -3.52
C GLN A 542 -20.25 -8.42 -2.98
N THR A 543 -20.88 -8.86 -1.90
CA THR A 543 -20.60 -10.17 -1.29
C THR A 543 -21.11 -11.30 -2.18
N ILE A 544 -22.31 -11.19 -2.74
CA ILE A 544 -22.92 -12.13 -3.70
C ILE A 544 -22.01 -12.30 -4.92
N GLY A 545 -21.47 -11.21 -5.45
CA GLY A 545 -20.58 -11.21 -6.61
C GLY A 545 -19.27 -12.00 -6.43
N ARG A 546 -18.88 -12.34 -5.19
CA ARG A 546 -17.66 -13.15 -4.95
C ARG A 546 -17.79 -14.58 -5.47
N ALA A 547 -19.01 -15.16 -5.48
CA ALA A 547 -19.24 -16.47 -6.07
C ALA A 547 -19.37 -16.46 -7.60
N ALA A 548 -19.52 -15.32 -8.24
CA ALA A 548 -19.84 -15.19 -9.67
C ALA A 548 -18.72 -15.63 -10.64
N ARG A 549 -17.66 -16.25 -10.16
CA ARG A 549 -16.54 -16.80 -10.94
C ARG A 549 -16.54 -18.32 -11.05
N ASN A 550 -17.48 -18.96 -10.39
CA ASN A 550 -17.65 -20.41 -10.39
C ASN A 550 -18.96 -20.80 -11.08
N VAL A 551 -18.94 -21.87 -11.88
CA VAL A 551 -20.14 -22.36 -12.56
C VAL A 551 -21.19 -22.89 -11.59
N ASN A 552 -20.77 -23.44 -10.43
CA ASN A 552 -21.62 -23.97 -9.36
C ASN A 552 -21.99 -22.89 -8.30
N ALA A 553 -21.92 -21.63 -8.68
CA ALA A 553 -22.11 -20.52 -7.75
C ALA A 553 -23.50 -20.52 -7.08
N LYS A 554 -23.49 -20.55 -5.74
CA LYS A 554 -24.67 -20.44 -4.87
C LYS A 554 -24.40 -19.43 -3.76
N VAL A 555 -25.43 -18.67 -3.41
CA VAL A 555 -25.41 -17.78 -2.22
C VAL A 555 -26.56 -18.16 -1.30
N ILE A 556 -26.30 -18.25 -0.02
CA ILE A 556 -27.33 -18.50 0.99
C ILE A 556 -27.40 -17.27 1.91
N LEU A 557 -28.59 -16.68 1.94
CA LEU A 557 -28.94 -15.61 2.87
C LEU A 557 -29.72 -16.22 4.03
N TYR A 558 -29.13 -16.29 5.21
CA TYR A 558 -29.83 -16.76 6.40
C TYR A 558 -30.61 -15.61 7.03
N ALA A 559 -31.93 -15.69 6.98
CA ALA A 559 -32.81 -14.62 7.41
C ALA A 559 -34.20 -15.16 7.82
N ASP A 560 -34.80 -14.60 8.84
CA ASP A 560 -36.18 -14.92 9.23
C ASP A 560 -37.20 -14.05 8.47
N LYS A 561 -36.75 -12.92 7.90
CA LYS A 561 -37.55 -12.03 7.05
C LYS A 561 -36.70 -11.45 5.94
N ILE A 562 -37.31 -11.20 4.79
CA ILE A 562 -36.64 -10.51 3.68
C ILE A 562 -36.77 -9.00 3.91
N THR A 563 -35.62 -8.31 3.99
CA THR A 563 -35.57 -6.84 4.14
C THR A 563 -35.59 -6.17 2.77
N ALA A 564 -35.80 -4.82 2.75
CA ALA A 564 -35.78 -4.07 1.50
C ALA A 564 -34.39 -4.17 0.80
N SER A 565 -33.29 -4.10 1.56
CA SER A 565 -31.94 -4.28 1.03
C SER A 565 -31.69 -5.67 0.45
N MET A 566 -32.21 -6.72 1.09
CA MET A 566 -32.13 -8.08 0.57
C MET A 566 -32.93 -8.22 -0.73
N GLN A 567 -34.16 -7.70 -0.77
CA GLN A 567 -35.00 -7.79 -1.96
C GLN A 567 -34.34 -7.09 -3.16
N ALA A 568 -33.84 -5.86 -2.97
CA ALA A 568 -33.14 -5.14 -4.03
C ALA A 568 -31.89 -5.90 -4.55
N ALA A 569 -31.11 -6.50 -3.64
CA ALA A 569 -29.93 -7.31 -4.04
C ALA A 569 -30.34 -8.60 -4.79
N ILE A 570 -31.43 -9.25 -4.40
CA ILE A 570 -31.96 -10.44 -5.06
C ILE A 570 -32.46 -10.07 -6.47
N ASP A 571 -33.28 -9.01 -6.59
CA ASP A 571 -33.85 -8.57 -7.86
C ASP A 571 -32.77 -8.16 -8.86
N GLU A 572 -31.75 -7.41 -8.43
CA GLU A 572 -30.64 -7.00 -9.29
C GLU A 572 -29.78 -8.20 -9.72
N THR A 573 -29.51 -9.14 -8.81
CA THR A 573 -28.76 -10.35 -9.15
C THR A 573 -29.52 -11.20 -10.16
N GLU A 574 -30.82 -11.37 -10.00
CA GLU A 574 -31.66 -12.13 -10.95
C GLU A 574 -31.79 -11.41 -12.30
N ARG A 575 -31.92 -10.06 -12.31
CA ARG A 575 -31.89 -9.25 -13.55
C ARG A 575 -30.60 -9.53 -14.33
N ARG A 576 -29.43 -9.42 -13.69
CA ARG A 576 -28.13 -9.69 -14.32
C ARG A 576 -28.03 -11.12 -14.82
N ARG A 577 -28.52 -12.06 -14.02
CA ARG A 577 -28.54 -13.49 -14.37
C ARG A 577 -29.36 -13.78 -15.62
N GLN A 578 -30.53 -13.15 -15.77
CA GLN A 578 -31.38 -13.33 -16.95
C GLN A 578 -30.75 -12.74 -18.21
N ILE A 579 -30.21 -11.54 -18.15
CA ILE A 579 -29.46 -10.90 -19.25
C ILE A 579 -28.33 -11.82 -19.74
N GLN A 580 -27.54 -12.35 -18.81
CA GLN A 580 -26.44 -13.26 -19.16
C GLN A 580 -26.94 -14.59 -19.77
N LYS A 581 -28.04 -15.16 -19.27
CA LYS A 581 -28.62 -16.38 -19.84
C LYS A 581 -29.11 -16.17 -21.27
N GLU A 582 -29.76 -15.05 -21.55
CA GLU A 582 -30.24 -14.70 -22.90
C GLU A 582 -29.05 -14.54 -23.85
N TYR A 583 -28.04 -13.81 -23.45
CA TYR A 583 -26.80 -13.64 -24.21
C TYR A 583 -26.12 -14.97 -24.51
N ASN A 584 -25.96 -15.85 -23.50
CA ASN A 584 -25.37 -17.17 -23.69
C ASN A 584 -26.14 -18.03 -24.70
N ARG A 585 -27.49 -18.00 -24.62
CA ARG A 585 -28.37 -18.73 -25.54
C ARG A 585 -28.22 -18.22 -26.97
N GLU A 586 -28.20 -16.91 -27.18
CA GLU A 586 -28.07 -16.27 -28.50
C GLU A 586 -26.72 -16.56 -29.15
N HIS A 587 -25.65 -16.62 -28.35
CA HIS A 587 -24.28 -16.81 -28.85
C HIS A 587 -23.77 -18.26 -28.70
N GLY A 588 -24.58 -19.20 -28.21
CA GLY A 588 -24.19 -20.59 -28.02
C GLY A 588 -23.05 -20.79 -27.01
N ILE A 589 -22.94 -19.91 -25.97
CA ILE A 589 -21.88 -19.96 -25.00
C ILE A 589 -22.24 -20.91 -23.85
N THR A 590 -21.33 -21.84 -23.56
CA THR A 590 -21.42 -22.70 -22.37
C THR A 590 -20.57 -22.10 -21.27
N PRO A 591 -21.13 -21.78 -20.06
CA PRO A 591 -20.37 -21.22 -18.97
C PRO A 591 -19.25 -22.14 -18.48
N GLU A 592 -18.05 -21.60 -18.28
CA GLU A 592 -16.92 -22.33 -17.71
C GLU A 592 -16.31 -21.56 -16.54
N THR A 593 -15.94 -22.30 -15.48
CA THR A 593 -15.24 -21.70 -14.32
C THR A 593 -13.91 -21.09 -14.75
N VAL A 594 -13.64 -19.86 -14.33
CA VAL A 594 -12.38 -19.17 -14.63
C VAL A 594 -11.22 -19.91 -13.94
N ARG A 595 -10.22 -20.30 -14.72
CA ARG A 595 -8.98 -20.86 -14.18
C ARG A 595 -7.88 -19.78 -14.22
N LYS A 596 -7.45 -19.31 -13.07
CA LYS A 596 -6.33 -18.38 -12.94
C LYS A 596 -5.17 -19.06 -12.20
N THR A 597 -3.97 -18.92 -12.73
CA THR A 597 -2.73 -19.30 -12.00
C THR A 597 -2.64 -18.51 -10.71
N ILE A 598 -2.27 -19.18 -9.62
CA ILE A 598 -1.97 -18.52 -8.35
C ILE A 598 -0.65 -17.78 -8.56
N ARG A 599 -0.70 -16.45 -8.55
CA ARG A 599 0.49 -15.59 -8.75
C ARG A 599 0.96 -15.10 -7.38
N ALA A 600 2.28 -15.12 -7.18
CA ALA A 600 2.89 -14.39 -6.08
C ALA A 600 2.63 -12.89 -6.29
N GLY A 601 2.17 -12.19 -5.27
CA GLY A 601 1.98 -10.74 -5.31
C GLY A 601 3.32 -10.00 -5.28
N ILE A 602 3.32 -8.69 -5.61
CA ILE A 602 4.51 -7.82 -5.56
C ILE A 602 5.21 -7.92 -4.19
N GLU A 603 4.43 -8.07 -3.12
CA GLU A 603 4.93 -8.22 -1.75
C GLU A 603 5.64 -9.58 -1.54
N ALA A 604 5.16 -10.64 -2.17
CA ALA A 604 5.82 -11.95 -2.15
C ALA A 604 7.10 -11.96 -3.01
N ASP A 605 7.10 -11.31 -4.17
CA ASP A 605 8.29 -11.10 -5.00
C ASP A 605 9.34 -10.26 -4.26
N ALA A 606 8.91 -9.21 -3.55
CA ALA A 606 9.78 -8.39 -2.71
C ALA A 606 10.35 -9.18 -1.52
N ALA A 607 9.56 -10.05 -0.89
CA ALA A 607 10.03 -10.93 0.18
C ALA A 607 11.02 -11.99 -0.32
N GLN A 608 10.76 -12.61 -1.47
CA GLN A 608 11.69 -13.54 -2.11
C GLN A 608 13.00 -12.84 -2.52
N ARG A 609 12.93 -11.61 -3.05
CA ARG A 609 14.12 -10.80 -3.36
C ARG A 609 14.89 -10.42 -2.09
N ARG A 610 14.21 -10.05 -0.99
CA ARG A 610 14.84 -9.81 0.32
C ARG A 610 15.53 -11.07 0.84
N GLN A 611 14.89 -12.23 0.78
CA GLN A 611 15.49 -13.50 1.17
C GLN A 611 16.68 -13.88 0.28
N ALA A 612 16.57 -13.68 -1.04
CA ALA A 612 17.67 -13.90 -1.98
C ALA A 612 18.83 -12.92 -1.75
N THR A 613 18.54 -11.64 -1.44
CA THR A 613 19.55 -10.65 -1.10
C THR A 613 20.22 -10.95 0.24
N GLN A 614 19.45 -11.36 1.25
CA GLN A 614 19.99 -11.83 2.53
C GLN A 614 20.80 -13.11 2.38
N ALA A 615 20.37 -14.04 1.53
CA ALA A 615 21.14 -15.25 1.20
C ALA A 615 22.41 -14.94 0.40
N ALA A 616 22.37 -13.95 -0.49
CA ALA A 616 23.54 -13.49 -1.24
C ALA A 616 24.52 -12.65 -0.39
N GLN A 617 24.02 -11.91 0.60
CA GLN A 617 24.82 -11.23 1.62
C GLN A 617 25.29 -12.19 2.72
N GLY A 618 24.69 -13.37 2.86
CA GLY A 618 25.02 -14.43 3.80
C GLY A 618 26.31 -15.21 3.49
N GLY A 619 27.20 -14.69 2.66
CA GLY A 619 28.54 -15.22 2.47
C GLY A 619 29.53 -14.95 3.63
N GLU A 620 29.22 -14.01 4.51
CA GLU A 620 29.93 -13.84 5.80
C GLU A 620 29.07 -14.45 6.90
N VAL A 621 29.51 -15.57 7.42
CA VAL A 621 28.95 -16.19 8.63
C VAL A 621 29.07 -15.16 9.75
N ALA A 622 27.97 -14.57 10.17
CA ALA A 622 27.96 -13.66 11.32
C ALA A 622 28.34 -14.47 12.56
N TYR A 623 29.48 -14.17 13.15
CA TYR A 623 29.91 -14.76 14.40
C TYR A 623 29.43 -13.89 15.58
N VAL A 624 29.16 -14.54 16.71
CA VAL A 624 28.89 -13.84 17.95
C VAL A 624 30.17 -13.10 18.37
N THR A 625 30.19 -11.76 18.22
CA THR A 625 31.31 -10.92 18.63
C THR A 625 31.07 -10.32 20.01
N LEU A 626 32.14 -9.94 20.70
CA LEU A 626 32.04 -9.28 22.00
C LEU A 626 31.26 -7.94 21.88
N GLU A 627 31.51 -7.20 20.81
CA GLU A 627 30.86 -5.91 20.51
C GLU A 627 29.33 -6.07 20.34
N TYR A 628 28.88 -7.13 19.67
CA TYR A 628 27.45 -7.44 19.51
C TYR A 628 26.77 -7.78 20.85
N VAL A 629 27.48 -8.49 21.73
CA VAL A 629 26.98 -8.80 23.07
C VAL A 629 26.89 -7.56 23.95
N GLU A 630 27.88 -6.65 23.87
CA GLU A 630 27.87 -5.38 24.57
C GLU A 630 26.77 -4.42 24.06
N GLU A 631 26.43 -4.47 22.78
CA GLU A 631 25.33 -3.71 22.21
C GLU A 631 23.98 -4.19 22.76
N LEU A 632 23.76 -5.51 22.81
CA LEU A 632 22.56 -6.10 23.41
C LEU A 632 22.47 -5.85 24.93
N GLU A 633 23.60 -5.75 25.65
CA GLU A 633 23.61 -5.35 27.05
C GLU A 633 23.19 -3.89 27.25
N ARG A 634 23.61 -2.99 26.36
CA ARG A 634 23.16 -1.59 26.36
C ARG A 634 21.65 -1.47 26.05
N GLU A 635 21.15 -2.24 25.08
CA GLU A 635 19.71 -2.30 24.81
C GLU A 635 18.89 -2.87 25.99
N MET A 636 19.42 -3.90 26.67
CA MET A 636 18.81 -4.46 27.85
C MET A 636 18.70 -3.45 28.99
N LEU A 637 19.76 -2.70 29.22
CA LEU A 637 19.79 -1.66 30.27
C LEU A 637 18.85 -0.52 29.93
N ALA A 638 18.82 -0.07 28.66
CA ALA A 638 17.88 0.94 28.18
C ALA A 638 16.41 0.47 28.36
N ALA A 639 16.08 -0.74 27.98
CA ALA A 639 14.75 -1.31 28.20
C ALA A 639 14.39 -1.44 29.70
N ALA A 640 15.36 -1.68 30.56
CA ALA A 640 15.15 -1.71 32.02
C ALA A 640 14.92 -0.29 32.59
N GLU A 641 15.61 0.73 32.09
CA GLU A 641 15.42 2.13 32.45
C GLU A 641 14.05 2.65 31.99
N GLU A 642 13.57 2.18 30.83
CA GLU A 642 12.24 2.48 30.29
C GLU A 642 11.11 1.67 30.95
N LEU A 643 11.42 0.86 31.97
CA LEU A 643 10.50 -0.02 32.69
C LEU A 643 9.84 -1.13 31.84
N GLU A 644 10.42 -1.45 30.68
CA GLU A 644 10.00 -2.53 29.80
C GLU A 644 10.56 -3.90 30.29
N PHE A 645 10.18 -4.33 31.49
CA PHE A 645 10.77 -5.50 32.15
C PHE A 645 10.66 -6.82 31.38
N GLU A 646 9.61 -7.02 30.56
CA GLU A 646 9.49 -8.21 29.73
C GLU A 646 10.52 -8.20 28.57
N ARG A 647 10.75 -7.05 27.95
CA ARG A 647 11.75 -6.87 26.90
C ARG A 647 13.17 -6.99 27.48
N ALA A 648 13.44 -6.31 28.59
CA ALA A 648 14.70 -6.42 29.30
C ALA A 648 15.00 -7.87 29.74
N GLY A 649 13.98 -8.62 30.18
CA GLY A 649 14.11 -10.05 30.52
C GLY A 649 14.49 -10.94 29.33
N LYS A 650 13.86 -10.72 28.17
CA LYS A 650 14.18 -11.46 26.92
C LYS A 650 15.59 -11.13 26.42
N LEU A 651 15.99 -9.86 26.47
CA LEU A 651 17.33 -9.41 26.09
C LEU A 651 18.37 -9.98 27.04
N ARG A 652 18.13 -9.99 28.36
CA ARG A 652 19.03 -10.60 29.35
C ARG A 652 19.28 -12.09 29.05
N ASP A 653 18.20 -12.84 28.80
CA ASP A 653 18.29 -14.27 28.52
C ASP A 653 19.00 -14.56 27.19
N ARG A 654 18.91 -13.63 26.23
CA ARG A 654 19.65 -13.66 24.96
C ARG A 654 21.14 -13.33 25.18
N VAL A 655 21.45 -12.28 25.91
CA VAL A 655 22.82 -11.88 26.28
C VAL A 655 23.56 -12.98 27.00
N LEU A 656 22.94 -13.62 28.02
CA LEU A 656 23.54 -14.73 28.76
C LEU A 656 23.93 -15.91 27.86
N ARG A 657 23.08 -16.26 26.90
CA ARG A 657 23.36 -17.34 25.95
C ARG A 657 24.47 -16.98 24.97
N LEU A 658 24.49 -15.74 24.48
CA LEU A 658 25.48 -15.29 23.50
C LEU A 658 26.86 -15.07 24.12
N LYS A 659 26.95 -14.72 25.40
CA LYS A 659 28.22 -14.65 26.17
C LYS A 659 28.99 -15.96 26.19
N ASP A 660 28.29 -17.06 26.37
CA ASP A 660 28.89 -18.41 26.38
C ASP A 660 29.21 -18.95 24.96
N ALA A 661 28.77 -18.21 23.92
CA ALA A 661 28.89 -18.61 22.52
C ALA A 661 29.74 -17.67 21.68
N ILE A 662 30.53 -16.77 22.30
CA ILE A 662 31.40 -15.83 21.54
C ILE A 662 32.36 -16.61 20.64
N GLY A 663 32.43 -16.23 19.38
CA GLY A 663 33.25 -16.88 18.34
C GLY A 663 32.53 -18.04 17.61
N ARG A 664 31.27 -18.34 17.94
CA ARG A 664 30.42 -19.29 17.20
C ARG A 664 29.53 -18.57 16.19
N PRO A 665 29.09 -19.25 15.09
CA PRO A 665 28.13 -18.70 14.17
C PRO A 665 26.80 -18.34 14.88
N LEU A 666 26.31 -17.11 14.71
CA LEU A 666 25.10 -16.61 15.34
C LEU A 666 23.87 -17.47 15.02
N ALA A 667 23.75 -17.93 13.76
CA ALA A 667 22.66 -18.77 13.30
C ALA A 667 22.62 -20.15 13.99
N GLU A 668 23.76 -20.73 14.38
CA GLU A 668 23.82 -22.00 15.12
C GLU A 668 23.30 -21.82 16.55
N VAL A 669 23.70 -20.73 17.19
CA VAL A 669 23.33 -20.41 18.57
C VAL A 669 21.84 -20.10 18.72
N GLU A 670 21.25 -19.40 17.73
CA GLU A 670 19.82 -19.11 17.71
C GLU A 670 18.97 -20.33 17.35
N ASN A 671 19.44 -21.22 16.48
CA ASN A 671 18.76 -22.48 16.17
C ASN A 671 18.78 -23.47 17.34
N GLU A 672 19.86 -23.55 18.14
CA GLU A 672 19.91 -24.34 19.38
C GLU A 672 18.88 -23.86 20.41
N ALA A 673 18.62 -22.56 20.48
CA ALA A 673 17.62 -21.98 21.37
C ALA A 673 16.17 -22.32 20.97
N SER A 674 15.87 -22.39 19.65
CA SER A 674 14.55 -22.76 19.14
C SER A 674 14.27 -24.27 19.26
N SER A 675 15.28 -25.09 19.22
CA SER A 675 15.15 -26.58 19.38
C SER A 675 15.12 -27.08 20.81
N GLY A 676 15.53 -26.26 21.78
CA GLY A 676 15.58 -26.59 23.23
C GLY A 676 14.25 -26.45 23.95
N SER A 677 13.24 -25.78 23.41
CA SER A 677 11.94 -25.54 24.05
C SER A 677 10.94 -26.71 23.95
N GLY A 678 11.32 -27.85 23.32
CA GLY A 678 10.43 -28.98 23.02
C GLY A 678 10.70 -30.28 23.78
N ARG A 679 11.62 -30.32 24.78
CA ARG A 679 11.94 -31.54 25.48
C ARG A 679 12.07 -31.36 26.99
N GLU A 680 10.96 -31.19 27.70
CA GLU A 680 10.82 -31.58 29.08
C GLU A 680 9.42 -32.18 29.32
N GLY A 681 9.37 -33.48 29.38
CA GLY A 681 8.18 -34.23 29.77
C GLY A 681 8.24 -35.71 29.51
N LYS A 682 9.19 -36.47 30.11
CA LYS A 682 8.95 -37.87 30.49
C LYS A 682 9.97 -38.33 31.55
N GLY A 683 9.37 -38.71 32.65
CA GLY A 683 9.90 -38.98 33.95
C GLY A 683 10.97 -40.03 34.11
N ARG A 684 11.62 -39.96 35.24
CA ARG A 684 12.00 -41.14 36.07
C ARG A 684 11.98 -40.73 37.54
N GLY A 685 11.25 -41.52 38.33
CA GLY A 685 11.08 -41.33 39.74
C GLY A 685 12.30 -41.75 40.57
N GLY A 686 12.33 -41.26 41.78
CA GLY A 686 13.10 -41.94 42.81
C GLY A 686 13.66 -41.07 43.93
N LYS A 687 12.96 -41.08 45.08
CA LYS A 687 13.47 -40.98 46.46
C LYS A 687 13.74 -39.58 47.06
N GLY A 688 12.91 -39.32 47.98
CA GLY A 688 12.76 -38.23 48.90
C GLY A 688 13.98 -37.82 49.74
N ARG A 689 13.87 -36.58 50.18
CA ARG A 689 14.33 -36.12 51.47
C ARG A 689 13.58 -34.90 52.00
N LYS A 690 13.28 -34.95 53.29
CA LYS A 690 12.42 -34.08 54.09
C LYS A 690 12.86 -32.61 54.20
N ARG A 691 11.82 -31.76 54.22
CA ARG A 691 11.55 -30.58 55.07
C ARG A 691 12.71 -29.70 55.56
N LYS A 692 12.57 -28.38 55.30
CA LYS A 692 12.53 -27.35 56.36
C LYS A 692 11.63 -26.18 55.95
N GLN A 693 10.76 -25.82 56.90
CA GLN A 693 9.87 -24.66 56.93
C GLN A 693 10.69 -23.37 57.18
N GLY A 694 10.17 -22.28 56.72
CA GLY A 694 10.49 -20.99 57.32
C GLY A 694 10.29 -19.79 56.43
N GLY A 695 9.28 -18.94 56.77
CA GLY A 695 9.36 -17.51 56.61
C GLY A 695 8.32 -16.86 55.73
N ALA A 696 7.17 -16.52 56.29
CA ALA A 696 6.18 -15.61 55.71
C ALA A 696 6.69 -14.17 55.75
N ILE A 697 6.59 -13.47 54.62
CA ILE A 697 6.82 -12.02 54.52
C ILE A 697 5.46 -11.28 54.64
N PRO A 698 5.32 -10.30 55.52
CA PRO A 698 4.05 -9.61 55.75
C PRO A 698 3.73 -8.57 54.67
N ARG A 699 2.45 -8.44 54.34
CA ARG A 699 1.88 -7.39 53.48
C ARG A 699 1.83 -6.04 54.21
N PRO A 700 2.09 -4.90 53.55
CA PRO A 700 1.81 -3.60 54.13
C PRO A 700 0.33 -3.27 54.04
N LYS A 701 -0.21 -2.70 55.13
CA LYS A 701 -1.56 -2.15 55.27
C LYS A 701 -1.62 -0.78 54.58
N LYS A 702 -2.80 -0.53 53.99
CA LYS A 702 -3.21 0.80 53.51
C LYS A 702 -3.19 1.85 54.60
N LEU A 703 -2.71 3.02 54.24
CA LEU A 703 -3.20 4.31 54.70
C LEU A 703 -3.48 5.15 53.48
#